data_95b89ba6b072decc7e3fea50bd864065
#
_entry.id   95b89ba6b072decc7e3fea50bd864065
#
_cell.length_a   1.000
_cell.length_b   1.000
_cell.length_c   1.000
_cell.angle_alpha   90.00
_cell.angle_beta   90.00
_cell.angle_gamma   90.00
#
_symmetry.space_group_name_H-M   'P 1'
#
loop_
_entity.id
_entity.type
_entity.pdbx_description
1 polymer ?
#
loop_
_entity_poly.entity_id
_entity_poly.type
_entity_poly.pdbx_seq_one_letter_code
_entity_poly.pdbx_strand_id
1 'polypeptide(L)'
;MDTFVSNQMALNKMYRDAAKELFNKPFNNDLTAAELNQIIAHVLKNEALSPQIDRARARYSDRRVAVYLSIEILPGRIVLDALLNAGLLDDTKAAFAVDGVNIHKLEEVKDPATGNGGLGRLAACFLDSAAALGYPVCGAGPYYRFGLFEQSFNEFGRQVELKDDWTKDGDPWFEPDYDHTYVVNFQNTSVRMVPMRLPIVGYVGGTTNELILWKAEPIPGITNELASKISDYLYPSDGDDFGKLLRISQEYSFASAQLQMLFDTHIEKHGNLDHVEDYYRFQMNDTHPVFAVLEFIRLLQKHGYSFDVAFEKAKNCFAYTNHTVLAEALEKWEIRLFKNLLPDLFKVVQDINQKLCDELCVQDRFKKREYRNGAWVMETDWQRIREYEVFDERKGLIYMAKIACYIAYSINGVAEIHTEILKAKTLKNWYELYPWKFNNKTNGVTPRRWLLGANPELADLITRLLSTDDWIRNLPMLEAMCQYEDNQDVLSEFAAIKHSKKVQLAEFIKKHEGVEIDPDSIFYVQVKRIHMYKRQSMNVLRILNIYDMLKRGELPNFYKSTFIIGGKAAASYHIAKEVIAVLKFIQNRINNDPDVNDKMKVVFLTNYNVSYGEEVYPGADVSEQISMAGKEASGTGNMKFMMNGAVTLGTEDGANIEIFRAAGHENNYPFGLTVEEFKKIESSYRHSEVLAENADLLRVFNYLTNEETNGVGFTYWDFVNVMKFNDEYFAILDLRDYMRATLAINADYAREKATGDMTNFTLKQFRNTAHSGIFSSDHTIEQYAQEIWHIERVD
;
A
#
# COMPACT_ATOMS: atom_id res chain seq x y z
N MET A 1 -29.14 -4.60 11.40
CA MET A 1 -29.21 -5.77 10.52
C MET A 1 -30.51 -6.50 10.78
N ASP A 2 -31.53 -6.21 10.03
CA ASP A 2 -32.72 -7.05 10.03
C ASP A 2 -32.35 -8.39 9.45
N THR A 3 -32.14 -9.36 10.33
CA THR A 3 -32.17 -10.81 10.16
C THR A 3 -31.99 -11.29 8.72
N PHE A 4 -30.81 -11.16 8.17
CA PHE A 4 -30.37 -12.14 7.19
C PHE A 4 -30.18 -13.44 7.97
N VAL A 5 -31.13 -14.32 7.78
CA VAL A 5 -31.33 -15.50 8.60
C VAL A 5 -30.07 -16.36 8.53
N SER A 6 -29.36 -16.50 9.63
CA SER A 6 -28.33 -17.52 9.90
C SER A 6 -28.95 -18.94 9.88
N ASN A 7 -29.67 -19.26 8.81
CA ASN A 7 -30.19 -20.57 8.60
C ASN A 7 -29.40 -21.25 7.47
N GLN A 8 -28.42 -22.04 7.84
CA GLN A 8 -27.55 -22.81 6.93
C GLN A 8 -28.34 -23.48 5.78
N MET A 9 -29.56 -23.95 6.07
CA MET A 9 -30.40 -24.56 5.04
C MET A 9 -30.98 -23.57 4.04
N ALA A 10 -31.30 -22.34 4.48
CA ALA A 10 -31.75 -21.28 3.59
C ALA A 10 -30.61 -20.79 2.69
N LEU A 11 -29.42 -20.59 3.24
CA LEU A 11 -28.23 -20.18 2.49
C LEU A 11 -27.79 -21.26 1.49
N ASN A 12 -27.81 -22.55 1.90
CA ASN A 12 -27.52 -23.65 1.01
C ASN A 12 -28.54 -23.72 -0.17
N LYS A 13 -29.83 -23.49 0.11
CA LYS A 13 -30.83 -23.39 -0.95
C LYS A 13 -30.54 -22.26 -1.92
N MET A 14 -30.20 -21.06 -1.42
CA MET A 14 -29.83 -19.90 -2.27
C MET A 14 -28.66 -20.25 -3.18
N TYR A 15 -27.61 -20.89 -2.67
CA TYR A 15 -26.47 -21.32 -3.49
C TYR A 15 -26.85 -22.36 -4.55
N ARG A 16 -27.73 -23.32 -4.23
CA ARG A 16 -28.27 -24.30 -5.21
C ARG A 16 -29.10 -23.63 -6.30
N ASP A 17 -29.96 -22.69 -5.92
CA ASP A 17 -30.82 -21.96 -6.85
C ASP A 17 -29.96 -21.08 -7.78
N ALA A 18 -28.96 -20.36 -7.24
CA ALA A 18 -28.02 -19.56 -8.01
C ALA A 18 -27.14 -20.41 -8.95
N ALA A 19 -26.66 -21.58 -8.51
CA ALA A 19 -25.91 -22.51 -9.38
C ALA A 19 -26.71 -22.98 -10.57
N LYS A 20 -28.00 -23.29 -10.35
CA LYS A 20 -28.94 -23.69 -11.40
C LYS A 20 -29.26 -22.52 -12.33
N GLU A 21 -29.48 -21.31 -11.79
CA GLU A 21 -29.81 -20.09 -12.55
C GLU A 21 -28.65 -19.68 -13.45
N LEU A 22 -27.45 -19.53 -12.87
CA LEU A 22 -26.29 -18.98 -13.58
C LEU A 22 -25.65 -19.99 -14.54
N PHE A 23 -25.61 -21.27 -14.19
CA PHE A 23 -24.81 -22.26 -14.90
C PHE A 23 -25.60 -23.48 -15.38
N ASN A 24 -26.87 -23.65 -14.97
CA ASN A 24 -27.67 -24.85 -15.17
C ASN A 24 -26.96 -26.12 -14.65
N LYS A 25 -26.24 -25.99 -13.52
CA LYS A 25 -25.47 -27.06 -12.85
C LYS A 25 -26.01 -27.35 -11.45
N PRO A 26 -25.82 -28.60 -10.93
CA PRO A 26 -26.01 -28.86 -9.51
C PRO A 26 -24.94 -28.15 -8.68
N PHE A 27 -25.27 -27.73 -7.47
CA PHE A 27 -24.32 -27.21 -6.49
C PHE A 27 -23.58 -28.38 -5.85
N ASN A 28 -22.38 -28.68 -6.33
CA ASN A 28 -21.54 -29.77 -5.86
C ASN A 28 -20.04 -29.44 -6.07
N ASN A 29 -19.16 -30.36 -5.70
CA ASN A 29 -17.72 -30.17 -5.80
C ASN A 29 -17.15 -30.15 -7.24
N ASP A 30 -17.94 -30.33 -8.28
CA ASP A 30 -17.51 -30.19 -9.68
C ASP A 30 -17.48 -28.74 -10.14
N LEU A 31 -18.10 -27.83 -9.38
CA LEU A 31 -18.02 -26.38 -9.63
C LEU A 31 -16.58 -25.87 -9.47
N THR A 32 -16.17 -25.02 -10.39
CA THR A 32 -14.85 -24.37 -10.35
C THR A 32 -14.81 -23.24 -9.31
N ALA A 33 -13.62 -22.80 -8.93
CA ALA A 33 -13.43 -21.63 -8.06
C ALA A 33 -14.14 -20.38 -8.61
N ALA A 34 -14.05 -20.13 -9.92
CA ALA A 34 -14.71 -19.01 -10.58
C ALA A 34 -16.25 -19.10 -10.52
N GLU A 35 -16.81 -20.29 -10.76
CA GLU A 35 -18.26 -20.51 -10.66
C GLU A 35 -18.77 -20.33 -9.22
N LEU A 36 -18.03 -20.86 -8.22
CA LEU A 36 -18.37 -20.66 -6.81
C LEU A 36 -18.29 -19.16 -6.42
N ASN A 37 -17.29 -18.45 -6.89
CA ASN A 37 -17.15 -17.00 -6.69
C ASN A 37 -18.35 -16.23 -7.28
N GLN A 38 -18.79 -16.60 -8.49
CA GLN A 38 -19.97 -15.98 -9.14
C GLN A 38 -21.27 -16.28 -8.39
N ILE A 39 -21.45 -17.51 -7.92
CA ILE A 39 -22.63 -17.91 -7.11
C ILE A 39 -22.70 -17.11 -5.80
N ILE A 40 -21.57 -17.02 -5.07
CA ILE A 40 -21.53 -16.27 -3.81
C ILE A 40 -21.77 -14.78 -4.04
N ALA A 41 -21.12 -14.20 -5.04
CA ALA A 41 -21.30 -12.78 -5.35
C ALA A 41 -22.76 -12.48 -5.74
N HIS A 42 -23.40 -13.34 -6.52
CA HIS A 42 -24.82 -13.21 -6.87
C HIS A 42 -25.73 -13.23 -5.63
N VAL A 43 -25.56 -14.21 -4.75
CA VAL A 43 -26.37 -14.34 -3.52
C VAL A 43 -26.13 -13.15 -2.59
N LEU A 44 -24.86 -12.76 -2.35
CA LEU A 44 -24.56 -11.65 -1.47
C LEU A 44 -25.13 -10.32 -1.98
N LYS A 45 -24.93 -9.99 -3.26
CA LYS A 45 -25.34 -8.70 -3.81
C LYS A 45 -26.85 -8.56 -3.95
N ASN A 46 -27.53 -9.61 -4.40
CA ASN A 46 -28.96 -9.53 -4.68
C ASN A 46 -29.85 -9.76 -3.45
N GLU A 47 -29.40 -10.59 -2.50
CA GLU A 47 -30.21 -10.96 -1.34
C GLU A 47 -29.78 -10.23 -0.06
N ALA A 48 -28.45 -10.15 0.20
CA ALA A 48 -27.96 -9.64 1.47
C ALA A 48 -27.63 -8.14 1.47
N LEU A 49 -27.03 -7.64 0.40
CA LEU A 49 -26.42 -6.29 0.36
C LEU A 49 -27.24 -5.26 -0.41
N SER A 50 -28.17 -5.66 -1.30
CA SER A 50 -28.91 -4.74 -2.17
C SER A 50 -29.54 -3.57 -1.41
N PRO A 51 -30.29 -3.78 -0.31
CA PRO A 51 -30.89 -2.67 0.43
C PRO A 51 -29.85 -1.74 1.10
N GLN A 52 -28.66 -2.26 1.42
CA GLN A 52 -27.57 -1.49 2.02
C GLN A 52 -26.87 -0.64 0.97
N ILE A 53 -26.67 -1.20 -0.24
CA ILE A 53 -26.09 -0.49 -1.38
C ILE A 53 -26.97 0.71 -1.77
N ASP A 54 -28.29 0.51 -1.85
CA ASP A 54 -29.24 1.59 -2.18
C ASP A 54 -29.18 2.71 -1.13
N ARG A 55 -29.11 2.36 0.16
CA ARG A 55 -28.91 3.34 1.23
C ARG A 55 -27.58 4.08 1.11
N ALA A 56 -26.51 3.39 0.72
CA ALA A 56 -25.19 4.02 0.52
C ALA A 56 -25.24 5.08 -0.58
N ARG A 57 -25.88 4.76 -1.71
CA ARG A 57 -26.05 5.69 -2.83
C ARG A 57 -26.88 6.91 -2.48
N ALA A 58 -27.97 6.72 -1.73
CA ALA A 58 -28.84 7.82 -1.28
C ALA A 58 -28.10 8.83 -0.39
N ARG A 59 -27.06 8.41 0.34
CA ARG A 59 -26.31 9.29 1.25
C ARG A 59 -25.51 10.38 0.57
N TYR A 60 -25.13 10.21 -0.70
CA TYR A 60 -24.25 11.17 -1.40
C TYR A 60 -24.84 12.59 -1.49
N SER A 61 -26.13 12.75 -1.39
CA SER A 61 -26.79 14.06 -1.42
C SER A 61 -27.55 14.39 -0.13
N ASP A 62 -27.56 13.50 0.87
CA ASP A 62 -28.34 13.69 2.10
C ASP A 62 -27.50 14.20 3.27
N ARG A 63 -26.23 13.92 3.29
CA ARG A 63 -25.27 14.27 4.36
C ARG A 63 -23.87 14.46 3.83
N ARG A 64 -22.97 14.96 4.70
CA ARG A 64 -21.55 15.06 4.34
C ARG A 64 -20.95 13.68 4.17
N VAL A 65 -20.26 13.47 3.03
CA VAL A 65 -19.57 12.24 2.64
C VAL A 65 -18.10 12.55 2.38
N ALA A 66 -17.20 11.67 2.80
CA ALA A 66 -15.82 11.73 2.34
C ALA A 66 -15.65 10.91 1.06
N VAL A 67 -14.89 11.46 0.11
CA VAL A 67 -14.53 10.82 -1.16
C VAL A 67 -13.01 10.60 -1.15
N TYR A 68 -12.60 9.35 -1.04
CA TYR A 68 -11.19 8.97 -0.98
C TYR A 68 -10.69 8.70 -2.39
N LEU A 69 -9.93 9.68 -2.95
CA LEU A 69 -9.41 9.66 -4.31
C LEU A 69 -8.03 9.02 -4.35
N SER A 70 -7.85 7.97 -5.14
CA SER A 70 -6.57 7.27 -5.27
C SER A 70 -6.34 6.73 -6.67
N ILE A 71 -5.10 6.85 -7.18
CA ILE A 71 -4.71 6.28 -8.49
C ILE A 71 -4.72 4.75 -8.46
N GLU A 72 -4.58 4.13 -7.29
CA GLU A 72 -4.65 2.70 -7.10
C GLU A 72 -5.45 2.35 -5.83
N ILE A 73 -6.28 1.32 -5.91
CA ILE A 73 -6.97 0.73 -4.76
C ILE A 73 -6.86 -0.78 -4.90
N LEU A 74 -6.29 -1.44 -3.89
CA LEU A 74 -5.93 -2.85 -3.95
C LEU A 74 -6.74 -3.67 -2.92
N PRO A 75 -7.97 -4.11 -3.27
CA PRO A 75 -8.86 -4.80 -2.33
C PRO A 75 -8.35 -6.19 -1.93
N GLY A 76 -7.56 -6.87 -2.77
CA GLY A 76 -7.25 -8.28 -2.60
C GLY A 76 -8.42 -9.17 -2.96
N ARG A 77 -8.37 -10.46 -2.64
CA ARG A 77 -9.47 -11.39 -2.87
C ARG A 77 -10.72 -10.92 -2.12
N ILE A 78 -11.82 -10.71 -2.86
CA ILE A 78 -13.03 -10.06 -2.31
C ILE A 78 -13.93 -11.08 -1.62
N VAL A 79 -14.09 -12.26 -2.19
CA VAL A 79 -15.12 -13.23 -1.79
C VAL A 79 -15.04 -13.62 -0.32
N LEU A 80 -13.87 -13.99 0.18
CA LEU A 80 -13.71 -14.41 1.58
C LEU A 80 -13.84 -13.23 2.55
N ASP A 81 -13.31 -12.08 2.18
CA ASP A 81 -13.40 -10.85 2.96
C ASP A 81 -14.84 -10.33 3.07
N ALA A 82 -15.59 -10.37 1.97
CA ALA A 82 -17.02 -10.01 1.97
C ALA A 82 -17.86 -10.95 2.84
N LEU A 83 -17.60 -12.27 2.78
CA LEU A 83 -18.27 -13.25 3.65
C LEU A 83 -17.91 -13.03 5.12
N LEU A 84 -16.64 -12.78 5.44
CA LEU A 84 -16.17 -12.50 6.79
C LEU A 84 -16.85 -11.25 7.37
N ASN A 85 -16.81 -10.15 6.62
CA ASN A 85 -17.37 -8.86 7.05
C ASN A 85 -18.91 -8.91 7.16
N ALA A 86 -19.58 -9.66 6.28
CA ALA A 86 -21.02 -9.89 6.38
C ALA A 86 -21.41 -10.82 7.56
N GLY A 87 -20.46 -11.48 8.22
CA GLY A 87 -20.71 -12.48 9.26
C GLY A 87 -21.26 -13.80 8.72
N LEU A 88 -21.05 -14.11 7.44
CA LEU A 88 -21.61 -15.26 6.74
C LEU A 88 -20.56 -16.34 6.41
N LEU A 89 -19.29 -16.15 6.81
CA LEU A 89 -18.22 -17.08 6.42
C LEU A 89 -18.44 -18.49 6.97
N ASP A 90 -18.77 -18.62 8.24
CA ASP A 90 -18.97 -19.93 8.88
C ASP A 90 -20.27 -20.59 8.45
N ASP A 91 -21.35 -19.82 8.27
CA ASP A 91 -22.59 -20.33 7.69
C ASP A 91 -22.39 -20.81 6.25
N THR A 92 -21.54 -20.13 5.46
CA THR A 92 -21.17 -20.55 4.11
C THR A 92 -20.35 -21.84 4.14
N LYS A 93 -19.37 -21.99 5.05
CA LYS A 93 -18.62 -23.23 5.24
C LYS A 93 -19.56 -24.40 5.54
N ALA A 94 -20.51 -24.20 6.45
CA ALA A 94 -21.48 -25.22 6.83
C ALA A 94 -22.42 -25.53 5.66
N ALA A 95 -22.92 -24.52 4.93
CA ALA A 95 -23.79 -24.73 3.76
C ALA A 95 -23.07 -25.51 2.63
N PHE A 96 -21.79 -25.23 2.40
CA PHE A 96 -20.97 -25.93 1.41
C PHE A 96 -20.74 -27.39 1.81
N ALA A 97 -20.52 -27.66 3.08
CA ALA A 97 -20.33 -29.02 3.61
C ALA A 97 -21.54 -29.93 3.38
N VAL A 98 -22.76 -29.38 3.36
CA VAL A 98 -24.01 -30.16 3.09
C VAL A 98 -23.95 -30.85 1.72
N ASP A 99 -23.38 -30.17 0.72
CA ASP A 99 -23.27 -30.68 -0.67
C ASP A 99 -21.86 -31.23 -0.99
N GLY A 100 -20.99 -31.32 0.02
CA GLY A 100 -19.61 -31.79 -0.15
C GLY A 100 -18.74 -30.82 -0.96
N VAL A 101 -19.09 -29.54 -1.04
CA VAL A 101 -18.32 -28.53 -1.75
C VAL A 101 -17.15 -28.08 -0.87
N ASN A 102 -15.95 -28.08 -1.43
CA ASN A 102 -14.75 -27.62 -0.73
C ASN A 102 -14.63 -26.08 -0.83
N ILE A 103 -14.80 -25.36 0.28
CA ILE A 103 -14.69 -23.90 0.34
C ILE A 103 -13.27 -23.40 0.03
N HIS A 104 -12.21 -24.19 0.28
CA HIS A 104 -10.83 -23.83 -0.03
C HIS A 104 -10.56 -23.62 -1.52
N LYS A 105 -11.46 -24.06 -2.41
CA LYS A 105 -11.41 -23.67 -3.83
C LYS A 105 -11.45 -22.15 -4.02
N LEU A 106 -12.11 -21.41 -3.11
CA LEU A 106 -12.16 -19.95 -3.18
C LEU A 106 -10.79 -19.28 -3.01
N GLU A 107 -9.81 -19.99 -2.44
CA GLU A 107 -8.43 -19.52 -2.33
C GLU A 107 -7.73 -19.44 -3.71
N GLU A 108 -8.26 -20.12 -4.72
CA GLU A 108 -7.76 -20.08 -6.10
C GLU A 108 -8.31 -18.88 -6.91
N VAL A 109 -9.29 -18.14 -6.36
CA VAL A 109 -9.83 -16.93 -7.00
C VAL A 109 -8.75 -15.85 -7.02
N LYS A 110 -8.47 -15.30 -8.20
CA LYS A 110 -7.47 -14.25 -8.38
C LYS A 110 -7.86 -12.95 -7.66
N ASP A 111 -6.84 -12.26 -7.15
CA ASP A 111 -7.00 -10.88 -6.64
C ASP A 111 -7.31 -9.92 -7.80
N PRO A 112 -8.25 -8.96 -7.65
CA PRO A 112 -8.36 -7.84 -8.58
C PRO A 112 -7.05 -7.04 -8.65
N ALA A 113 -6.52 -6.86 -9.86
CA ALA A 113 -5.24 -6.21 -10.09
C ALA A 113 -5.38 -4.67 -10.24
N THR A 114 -6.20 -4.03 -9.41
CA THR A 114 -6.51 -2.60 -9.46
C THR A 114 -5.58 -1.71 -8.63
N GLY A 115 -4.51 -2.30 -8.11
CA GLY A 115 -3.45 -1.63 -7.36
C GLY A 115 -2.13 -2.41 -7.41
N ASN A 116 -1.07 -1.84 -6.83
CA ASN A 116 0.27 -2.44 -6.86
C ASN A 116 0.85 -2.70 -5.47
N GLY A 117 0.78 -1.72 -4.56
CA GLY A 117 1.55 -1.78 -3.33
C GLY A 117 0.89 -1.14 -2.13
N GLY A 118 1.72 -0.55 -1.25
CA GLY A 118 1.29 0.03 0.01
C GLY A 118 0.22 1.10 -0.11
N LEU A 119 0.32 1.98 -1.12
CA LEU A 119 -0.64 3.06 -1.38
C LEU A 119 -2.05 2.50 -1.63
N GLY A 120 -2.17 1.56 -2.57
CA GLY A 120 -3.45 0.95 -2.93
C GLY A 120 -4.02 0.05 -1.84
N ARG A 121 -3.17 -0.69 -1.11
CA ARG A 121 -3.65 -1.52 -0.01
C ARG A 121 -4.09 -0.68 1.20
N LEU A 122 -3.42 0.45 1.46
CA LEU A 122 -3.85 1.40 2.50
C LEU A 122 -5.25 1.94 2.19
N ALA A 123 -5.49 2.37 0.96
CA ALA A 123 -6.81 2.82 0.51
C ALA A 123 -7.89 1.76 0.78
N ALA A 124 -7.62 0.48 0.44
CA ALA A 124 -8.55 -0.61 0.71
C ALA A 124 -8.78 -0.84 2.22
N CYS A 125 -7.73 -0.75 3.08
CA CYS A 125 -7.88 -0.84 4.53
C CYS A 125 -8.73 0.32 5.08
N PHE A 126 -8.57 1.52 4.57
CA PHE A 126 -9.34 2.68 5.00
C PHE A 126 -10.82 2.59 4.62
N LEU A 127 -11.12 2.06 3.43
CA LEU A 127 -12.51 1.83 3.02
C LEU A 127 -13.18 0.75 3.88
N ASP A 128 -12.47 -0.35 4.18
CA ASP A 128 -12.94 -1.40 5.10
C ASP A 128 -13.24 -0.81 6.49
N SER A 129 -12.29 -0.06 7.06
CA SER A 129 -12.46 0.55 8.39
C SER A 129 -13.58 1.58 8.42
N ALA A 130 -13.71 2.41 7.40
CA ALA A 130 -14.80 3.38 7.33
C ALA A 130 -16.17 2.67 7.31
N ALA A 131 -16.31 1.59 6.53
CA ALA A 131 -17.52 0.79 6.49
C ALA A 131 -17.80 0.09 7.83
N ALA A 132 -16.78 -0.52 8.45
CA ALA A 132 -16.91 -1.20 9.74
C ALA A 132 -17.31 -0.27 10.89
N LEU A 133 -16.81 0.98 10.87
CA LEU A 133 -17.10 2.01 11.87
C LEU A 133 -18.39 2.81 11.57
N GLY A 134 -19.02 2.58 10.43
CA GLY A 134 -20.25 3.29 10.06
C GLY A 134 -20.02 4.69 9.47
N TYR A 135 -18.82 5.04 8.99
CA TYR A 135 -18.58 6.33 8.35
C TYR A 135 -18.93 6.30 6.86
N PRO A 136 -19.62 7.32 6.32
CA PRO A 136 -19.98 7.41 4.90
C PRO A 136 -18.76 7.84 4.07
N VAL A 137 -18.04 6.86 3.53
CA VAL A 137 -16.84 7.09 2.70
C VAL A 137 -17.00 6.37 1.36
N CYS A 138 -16.84 7.10 0.27
CA CYS A 138 -16.76 6.55 -1.09
C CYS A 138 -15.31 6.49 -1.55
N GLY A 139 -14.85 5.33 -2.03
CA GLY A 139 -13.59 5.23 -2.73
C GLY A 139 -13.75 5.54 -4.22
N ALA A 140 -12.79 6.25 -4.83
CA ALA A 140 -12.80 6.50 -6.26
C ALA A 140 -11.38 6.44 -6.86
N GLY A 141 -11.27 5.79 -8.03
CA GLY A 141 -10.02 5.63 -8.75
C GLY A 141 -10.22 5.10 -10.17
N PRO A 142 -9.14 4.87 -10.93
CA PRO A 142 -9.21 4.23 -12.24
C PRO A 142 -9.42 2.71 -12.13
N TYR A 143 -10.12 2.14 -13.10
CA TYR A 143 -10.19 0.70 -13.32
C TYR A 143 -9.08 0.26 -14.27
N TYR A 144 -8.34 -0.80 -13.93
CA TYR A 144 -7.28 -1.33 -14.77
C TYR A 144 -7.59 -2.78 -15.19
N ARG A 145 -7.60 -3.03 -16.50
CA ARG A 145 -7.87 -4.35 -17.09
C ARG A 145 -6.77 -5.36 -16.82
N PHE A 146 -5.52 -4.91 -16.77
CA PHE A 146 -4.33 -5.76 -16.72
C PHE A 146 -3.41 -5.41 -15.55
N GLY A 147 -3.88 -4.58 -14.62
CA GLY A 147 -3.14 -4.18 -13.44
C GLY A 147 -1.75 -3.61 -13.73
N LEU A 148 -0.78 -3.91 -12.86
CA LEU A 148 0.61 -3.58 -13.10
C LEU A 148 1.23 -4.57 -14.11
N PHE A 149 1.37 -5.82 -13.74
CA PHE A 149 1.75 -6.99 -14.53
C PHE A 149 1.76 -8.25 -13.65
N GLU A 150 1.68 -9.43 -14.25
CA GLU A 150 1.99 -10.70 -13.62
C GLU A 150 3.50 -10.95 -13.73
N GLN A 151 4.17 -11.20 -12.59
CA GLN A 151 5.62 -11.44 -12.54
C GLN A 151 5.92 -12.90 -12.90
N SER A 152 6.82 -13.09 -13.84
CA SER A 152 7.41 -14.38 -14.21
C SER A 152 8.92 -14.25 -14.33
N PHE A 153 9.62 -15.34 -14.65
CA PHE A 153 11.07 -15.36 -14.80
C PHE A 153 11.48 -16.10 -16.06
N ASN A 154 12.53 -15.60 -16.72
CA ASN A 154 13.19 -16.33 -17.78
C ASN A 154 14.19 -17.37 -17.22
N GLU A 155 14.83 -18.11 -18.09
CA GLU A 155 15.83 -19.15 -17.78
C GLU A 155 17.03 -18.65 -16.96
N PHE A 156 17.30 -17.31 -16.97
CA PHE A 156 18.37 -16.67 -16.21
C PHE A 156 17.88 -16.06 -14.87
N GLY A 157 16.65 -16.34 -14.45
CA GLY A 157 16.06 -15.79 -13.22
C GLY A 157 15.73 -14.30 -13.29
N ARG A 158 15.75 -13.70 -14.48
CA ARG A 158 15.39 -12.28 -14.68
C ARG A 158 13.89 -12.11 -14.78
N GLN A 159 13.36 -11.08 -14.11
CA GLN A 159 11.93 -10.76 -14.14
C GLN A 159 11.45 -10.48 -15.57
N VAL A 160 10.32 -11.12 -15.90
CA VAL A 160 9.54 -10.91 -17.12
C VAL A 160 8.16 -10.45 -16.71
N GLU A 161 7.70 -9.36 -17.33
CA GLU A 161 6.39 -8.78 -17.10
C GLU A 161 5.38 -9.39 -18.08
N LEU A 162 4.40 -10.13 -17.55
CA LEU A 162 3.30 -10.71 -18.31
C LEU A 162 2.03 -9.91 -18.08
N LYS A 163 1.08 -10.04 -19.00
CA LYS A 163 -0.24 -9.43 -18.87
C LYS A 163 -1.03 -10.10 -17.74
N ASP A 164 -1.40 -9.35 -16.72
CA ASP A 164 -2.26 -9.85 -15.63
C ASP A 164 -3.74 -9.70 -15.99
N ASP A 165 -4.27 -10.68 -16.73
CA ASP A 165 -5.70 -10.73 -17.10
C ASP A 165 -6.51 -11.34 -15.94
N TRP A 166 -6.73 -10.56 -14.89
CA TRP A 166 -7.41 -11.00 -13.68
C TRP A 166 -8.93 -11.22 -13.90
N THR A 167 -9.49 -10.65 -14.96
CA THR A 167 -10.92 -10.79 -15.30
C THR A 167 -11.23 -11.93 -16.27
N LYS A 168 -10.24 -12.72 -16.69
CA LYS A 168 -10.40 -13.77 -17.70
C LYS A 168 -11.47 -14.83 -17.34
N ASP A 169 -11.62 -15.14 -16.05
CA ASP A 169 -12.57 -16.10 -15.51
C ASP A 169 -13.89 -15.44 -15.04
N GLY A 170 -14.09 -14.16 -15.41
CA GLY A 170 -15.22 -13.32 -15.00
C GLY A 170 -14.91 -12.49 -13.75
N ASP A 171 -15.56 -11.34 -13.66
CA ASP A 171 -15.52 -10.46 -12.50
C ASP A 171 -16.95 -10.24 -11.99
N PRO A 172 -17.37 -10.99 -10.95
CA PRO A 172 -18.73 -10.87 -10.46
C PRO A 172 -18.92 -9.74 -9.45
N TRP A 173 -17.83 -9.08 -9.01
CA TRP A 173 -17.86 -8.11 -7.93
C TRP A 173 -18.02 -6.67 -8.41
N PHE A 174 -17.22 -6.27 -9.41
CA PHE A 174 -17.32 -4.94 -10.00
C PHE A 174 -18.45 -4.89 -11.04
N GLU A 175 -19.51 -4.19 -10.73
CA GLU A 175 -20.67 -4.04 -11.63
C GLU A 175 -20.56 -2.78 -12.47
N PRO A 176 -20.62 -2.88 -13.80
CA PRO A 176 -20.69 -1.70 -14.66
C PRO A 176 -22.06 -1.04 -14.54
N ASP A 177 -22.08 0.26 -14.29
CA ASP A 177 -23.29 1.09 -14.25
C ASP A 177 -23.36 1.93 -15.53
N TYR A 178 -24.01 1.38 -16.55
CA TYR A 178 -24.14 2.04 -17.86
C TYR A 178 -25.16 3.18 -17.86
N ASP A 179 -26.01 3.31 -16.84
CA ASP A 179 -27.00 4.38 -16.74
C ASP A 179 -26.35 5.70 -16.27
N HIS A 180 -25.19 5.62 -15.59
CA HIS A 180 -24.46 6.76 -15.05
C HIS A 180 -23.07 6.91 -15.68
N THR A 181 -22.97 6.89 -17.00
CA THR A 181 -21.71 7.08 -17.72
C THR A 181 -21.44 8.56 -18.00
N TYR A 182 -20.15 8.94 -18.01
CA TYR A 182 -19.74 10.32 -18.26
C TYR A 182 -18.73 10.41 -19.40
N VAL A 183 -18.82 11.49 -20.18
CA VAL A 183 -17.84 11.77 -21.23
C VAL A 183 -16.77 12.71 -20.68
N VAL A 184 -15.52 12.27 -20.78
CA VAL A 184 -14.35 13.08 -20.45
C VAL A 184 -13.67 13.51 -21.75
N ASN A 185 -13.47 14.82 -21.89
CA ASN A 185 -12.93 15.43 -23.09
C ASN A 185 -11.46 15.81 -22.88
N PHE A 186 -10.66 15.52 -23.90
CA PHE A 186 -9.32 16.02 -24.11
C PHE A 186 -9.32 16.92 -25.34
N GLN A 187 -8.23 17.62 -25.62
CA GLN A 187 -8.17 18.58 -26.76
C GLN A 187 -8.58 17.94 -28.08
N ASN A 188 -8.16 16.71 -28.37
CA ASN A 188 -8.34 16.07 -29.68
C ASN A 188 -9.04 14.71 -29.61
N THR A 189 -9.60 14.34 -28.48
CA THR A 189 -10.28 13.04 -28.28
C THR A 189 -11.19 13.08 -27.06
N SER A 190 -12.05 12.09 -26.95
CA SER A 190 -12.92 11.90 -25.79
C SER A 190 -13.06 10.43 -25.46
N VAL A 191 -13.36 10.12 -24.20
CA VAL A 191 -13.66 8.77 -23.73
C VAL A 191 -14.97 8.75 -22.96
N ARG A 192 -15.67 7.63 -23.02
CA ARG A 192 -16.78 7.34 -22.13
C ARG A 192 -16.22 6.66 -20.86
N MET A 193 -16.50 7.24 -19.71
CA MET A 193 -16.15 6.67 -18.42
C MET A 193 -17.34 5.92 -17.85
N VAL A 194 -17.15 4.63 -17.57
CA VAL A 194 -18.15 3.73 -16.99
C VAL A 194 -17.77 3.45 -15.54
N PRO A 195 -18.63 3.75 -14.55
CA PRO A 195 -18.34 3.42 -13.17
C PRO A 195 -18.50 1.92 -12.96
N MET A 196 -17.43 1.28 -12.50
CA MET A 196 -17.39 -0.11 -12.04
C MET A 196 -17.57 -0.08 -10.53
N ARG A 197 -18.75 -0.49 -10.04
CA ARG A 197 -19.14 -0.36 -8.63
C ARG A 197 -18.88 -1.63 -7.85
N LEU A 198 -18.18 -1.50 -6.72
CA LEU A 198 -17.94 -2.57 -5.75
C LEU A 198 -18.52 -2.18 -4.38
N PRO A 199 -19.43 -2.98 -3.79
CA PRO A 199 -19.85 -2.75 -2.41
C PRO A 199 -18.72 -3.07 -1.44
N ILE A 200 -18.44 -2.15 -0.52
CA ILE A 200 -17.51 -2.32 0.61
C ILE A 200 -18.32 -2.66 1.85
N VAL A 201 -18.29 -3.91 2.24
CA VAL A 201 -19.09 -4.45 3.34
C VAL A 201 -18.42 -4.14 4.68
N GLY A 202 -19.10 -3.43 5.57
CA GLY A 202 -18.63 -3.21 6.93
C GLY A 202 -18.80 -4.47 7.79
N TYR A 203 -17.85 -4.72 8.67
CA TYR A 203 -17.85 -5.87 9.58
C TYR A 203 -19.08 -5.85 10.48
N VAL A 204 -19.75 -6.95 10.61
CA VAL A 204 -20.98 -7.28 11.35
C VAL A 204 -21.67 -6.09 12.09
N GLY A 205 -22.72 -5.49 11.50
CA GLY A 205 -23.37 -4.27 12.05
C GLY A 205 -22.75 -2.93 11.64
N GLY A 206 -21.72 -2.95 10.80
CA GLY A 206 -21.22 -1.77 10.10
C GLY A 206 -22.16 -1.34 8.96
N THR A 207 -21.77 -0.31 8.22
CA THR A 207 -22.49 0.11 7.01
C THR A 207 -21.88 -0.52 5.76
N THR A 208 -22.61 -0.53 4.65
CA THR A 208 -22.03 -0.80 3.34
C THR A 208 -21.72 0.54 2.68
N ASN A 209 -20.49 0.70 2.21
CA ASN A 209 -20.02 1.81 1.39
C ASN A 209 -19.80 1.36 -0.06
N GLU A 210 -19.35 2.24 -0.95
CA GLU A 210 -19.00 1.91 -2.33
C GLU A 210 -17.55 2.27 -2.65
N LEU A 211 -16.95 1.43 -3.49
CA LEU A 211 -15.78 1.76 -4.28
C LEU A 211 -16.21 1.88 -5.74
N ILE A 212 -15.90 3.01 -6.37
CA ILE A 212 -16.18 3.27 -7.78
C ILE A 212 -14.85 3.36 -8.53
N LEU A 213 -14.60 2.38 -9.40
CA LEU A 213 -13.45 2.40 -10.29
C LEU A 213 -13.91 2.77 -11.71
N TRP A 214 -13.33 3.82 -12.25
CA TRP A 214 -13.74 4.39 -13.54
C TRP A 214 -13.02 3.71 -14.71
N LYS A 215 -13.78 2.99 -15.54
CA LYS A 215 -13.29 2.32 -16.74
C LYS A 215 -13.49 3.21 -17.97
N ALA A 216 -12.40 3.50 -18.65
CA ALA A 216 -12.46 4.23 -19.91
C ALA A 216 -12.84 3.28 -21.07
N GLU A 217 -13.87 3.63 -21.82
CA GLU A 217 -14.29 2.93 -23.02
C GLU A 217 -14.17 3.82 -24.26
N PRO A 218 -13.70 3.27 -25.39
CA PRO A 218 -13.61 4.00 -26.64
C PRO A 218 -14.97 4.50 -27.15
N ILE A 219 -15.01 5.73 -27.67
CA ILE A 219 -16.15 6.25 -28.43
C ILE A 219 -15.86 6.10 -29.92
N PRO A 220 -16.63 5.30 -30.69
CA PRO A 220 -16.36 5.09 -32.12
C PRO A 220 -16.27 6.40 -32.90
N GLY A 221 -15.21 6.55 -33.68
CA GLY A 221 -14.98 7.74 -34.52
C GLY A 221 -14.37 8.96 -33.77
N ILE A 222 -14.24 8.92 -32.45
CA ILE A 222 -13.69 10.02 -31.62
C ILE A 222 -12.43 9.61 -30.89
N THR A 223 -12.34 8.34 -30.45
CA THR A 223 -11.24 7.80 -29.65
C THR A 223 -10.02 7.50 -30.51
N ASN A 224 -8.85 7.93 -30.07
CA ASN A 224 -7.54 7.63 -30.63
C ASN A 224 -6.80 6.55 -29.81
N GLU A 225 -5.57 6.23 -30.19
CA GLU A 225 -4.75 5.21 -29.51
C GLU A 225 -4.52 5.53 -28.01
N LEU A 226 -4.24 6.80 -27.67
CA LEU A 226 -4.04 7.22 -26.28
C LEU A 226 -5.27 6.90 -25.43
N ALA A 227 -6.44 7.39 -25.87
CA ALA A 227 -7.68 7.23 -25.14
C ALA A 227 -8.10 5.76 -24.99
N SER A 228 -7.79 4.90 -25.98
CA SER A 228 -8.11 3.47 -25.93
C SER A 228 -7.29 2.68 -24.89
N LYS A 229 -6.18 3.25 -24.38
CA LYS A 229 -5.27 2.59 -23.44
C LYS A 229 -5.39 3.07 -21.99
N ILE A 230 -6.26 4.06 -21.70
CA ILE A 230 -6.37 4.65 -20.35
C ILE A 230 -6.62 3.59 -19.26
N SER A 231 -7.47 2.59 -19.54
CA SER A 231 -7.80 1.52 -18.58
C SER A 231 -7.02 0.22 -18.79
N ASP A 232 -5.90 0.22 -19.49
CA ASP A 232 -5.13 -1.01 -19.72
C ASP A 232 -4.24 -1.36 -18.52
N TYR A 233 -3.25 -0.53 -18.21
CA TYR A 233 -2.22 -0.82 -17.20
C TYR A 233 -2.08 0.27 -16.16
N LEU A 234 -1.88 -0.14 -14.92
CA LEU A 234 -1.43 0.72 -13.83
C LEU A 234 0.06 1.07 -14.05
N TYR A 235 0.42 2.33 -13.84
CA TYR A 235 1.78 2.86 -14.00
C TYR A 235 2.45 2.47 -15.32
N PRO A 236 1.86 2.86 -16.46
CA PRO A 236 2.56 2.70 -17.74
C PRO A 236 3.90 3.43 -17.70
N SER A 237 4.87 2.94 -18.48
CA SER A 237 6.19 3.58 -18.57
C SER A 237 6.04 5.05 -18.99
N ASP A 238 6.67 5.97 -18.25
CA ASP A 238 6.70 7.41 -18.50
C ASP A 238 8.05 7.91 -19.04
N GLY A 239 8.82 7.00 -19.63
CA GLY A 239 10.10 7.31 -20.26
C GLY A 239 9.99 8.12 -21.55
N ASP A 240 8.80 8.18 -22.16
CA ASP A 240 8.52 8.95 -23.36
C ASP A 240 7.25 9.84 -23.23
N ASP A 241 6.99 10.66 -24.22
CA ASP A 241 5.85 11.58 -24.24
C ASP A 241 4.52 10.83 -24.22
N PHE A 242 4.42 9.69 -24.90
CA PHE A 242 3.18 8.92 -24.96
C PHE A 242 2.81 8.35 -23.59
N GLY A 243 3.77 7.74 -22.88
CA GLY A 243 3.54 7.23 -21.55
C GLY A 243 3.18 8.31 -20.53
N LYS A 244 3.82 9.49 -20.61
CA LYS A 244 3.46 10.65 -19.78
C LYS A 244 2.04 11.13 -20.07
N LEU A 245 1.65 11.26 -21.34
CA LEU A 245 0.28 11.64 -21.73
C LEU A 245 -0.74 10.61 -21.24
N LEU A 246 -0.40 9.32 -21.28
CA LEU A 246 -1.26 8.25 -20.80
C LEU A 246 -1.49 8.35 -19.27
N ARG A 247 -0.43 8.60 -18.49
CA ARG A 247 -0.55 8.83 -17.04
C ARG A 247 -1.39 10.07 -16.73
N ILE A 248 -1.15 11.21 -17.37
CA ILE A 248 -2.00 12.42 -17.22
C ILE A 248 -3.47 12.08 -17.54
N SER A 249 -3.70 11.30 -18.60
CA SER A 249 -5.06 10.91 -19.01
C SER A 249 -5.74 10.01 -17.98
N GLN A 250 -5.00 9.09 -17.35
CA GLN A 250 -5.51 8.23 -16.28
C GLN A 250 -5.91 9.06 -15.05
N GLU A 251 -5.02 9.93 -14.58
CA GLU A 251 -5.24 10.78 -13.41
C GLU A 251 -6.39 11.77 -13.59
N TYR A 252 -6.51 12.35 -14.78
CA TYR A 252 -7.58 13.29 -15.10
C TYR A 252 -8.94 12.61 -15.29
N SER A 253 -9.00 11.49 -16.04
CA SER A 253 -10.27 10.91 -16.46
C SER A 253 -11.13 10.42 -15.29
N PHE A 254 -10.55 9.72 -14.31
CA PHE A 254 -11.34 9.25 -13.18
C PHE A 254 -11.79 10.41 -12.29
N ALA A 255 -10.91 11.42 -12.10
CA ALA A 255 -11.22 12.58 -11.31
C ALA A 255 -12.38 13.39 -11.92
N SER A 256 -12.33 13.62 -13.25
CA SER A 256 -13.39 14.32 -13.96
C SER A 256 -14.72 13.56 -13.92
N ALA A 257 -14.72 12.26 -14.18
CA ALA A 257 -15.94 11.45 -14.17
C ALA A 257 -16.57 11.40 -12.75
N GLN A 258 -15.75 11.23 -11.71
CA GLN A 258 -16.21 11.23 -10.32
C GLN A 258 -16.86 12.55 -9.94
N LEU A 259 -16.26 13.67 -10.29
CA LEU A 259 -16.81 15.00 -9.98
C LEU A 259 -18.07 15.30 -10.76
N GLN A 260 -18.14 14.93 -12.05
CA GLN A 260 -19.37 15.08 -12.85
C GLN A 260 -20.53 14.32 -12.21
N MET A 261 -20.32 13.06 -11.81
CA MET A 261 -21.35 12.25 -11.14
C MET A 261 -21.83 12.91 -9.83
N LEU A 262 -20.91 13.37 -8.99
CA LEU A 262 -21.28 14.00 -7.73
C LEU A 262 -22.00 15.33 -7.91
N PHE A 263 -21.61 16.14 -8.90
CA PHE A 263 -22.26 17.40 -9.21
C PHE A 263 -23.68 17.20 -9.76
N ASP A 264 -23.85 16.23 -10.67
CA ASP A 264 -25.19 15.91 -11.18
C ASP A 264 -26.11 15.40 -10.07
N THR A 265 -25.64 14.48 -9.22
CA THR A 265 -26.38 13.98 -8.05
C THR A 265 -26.75 15.12 -7.08
N HIS A 266 -25.81 16.05 -6.86
CA HIS A 266 -26.05 17.19 -5.98
C HIS A 266 -27.07 18.19 -6.58
N ILE A 267 -26.93 18.51 -7.87
CA ILE A 267 -27.84 19.41 -8.59
C ILE A 267 -29.24 18.83 -8.66
N GLU A 268 -29.37 17.52 -8.94
CA GLU A 268 -30.66 16.84 -8.97
C GLU A 268 -31.45 17.04 -7.67
N LYS A 269 -30.76 17.01 -6.53
CA LYS A 269 -31.38 17.14 -5.22
C LYS A 269 -31.52 18.59 -4.74
N HIS A 270 -30.49 19.40 -4.93
CA HIS A 270 -30.42 20.75 -4.34
C HIS A 270 -30.61 21.88 -5.38
N GLY A 271 -30.69 21.57 -6.66
CA GLY A 271 -30.95 22.51 -7.76
C GLY A 271 -29.73 23.31 -8.22
N ASN A 272 -28.68 23.44 -7.42
CA ASN A 272 -27.46 24.21 -7.73
C ASN A 272 -26.26 23.67 -6.94
N LEU A 273 -25.07 24.32 -7.07
CA LEU A 273 -23.85 23.95 -6.36
C LEU A 273 -23.43 24.96 -5.28
N ASP A 274 -24.39 25.78 -4.75
CA ASP A 274 -24.07 26.85 -3.81
C ASP A 274 -23.45 26.36 -2.50
N HIS A 275 -23.87 25.17 -2.05
CA HIS A 275 -23.41 24.55 -0.79
C HIS A 275 -22.71 23.21 -0.98
N VAL A 276 -22.11 22.98 -2.15
CA VAL A 276 -21.43 21.70 -2.46
C VAL A 276 -20.36 21.34 -1.42
N GLU A 277 -19.69 22.33 -0.84
CA GLU A 277 -18.68 22.17 0.20
C GLU A 277 -19.26 21.70 1.56
N ASP A 278 -20.55 21.75 1.79
CA ASP A 278 -21.17 21.21 3.00
C ASP A 278 -21.37 19.69 2.92
N TYR A 279 -21.40 19.15 1.71
CA TYR A 279 -21.70 17.72 1.44
C TYR A 279 -20.47 16.88 1.10
N TYR A 280 -19.40 17.43 0.56
CA TYR A 280 -18.27 16.64 0.10
C TYR A 280 -16.95 17.05 0.73
N ARG A 281 -16.17 16.05 1.15
CA ARG A 281 -14.76 16.17 1.52
C ARG A 281 -13.96 15.22 0.64
N PHE A 282 -13.00 15.76 -0.10
CA PHE A 282 -12.13 14.98 -0.98
C PHE A 282 -10.77 14.77 -0.31
N GLN A 283 -10.42 13.51 -0.07
CA GLN A 283 -9.07 13.16 0.41
C GLN A 283 -8.21 12.75 -0.78
N MET A 284 -7.19 13.51 -1.07
CA MET A 284 -6.20 13.20 -2.10
C MET A 284 -5.14 12.26 -1.53
N ASN A 285 -5.13 11.02 -2.02
CA ASN A 285 -4.15 10.00 -1.65
C ASN A 285 -2.91 10.14 -2.55
N ASP A 286 -1.90 10.88 -2.08
CA ASP A 286 -0.76 11.43 -2.82
C ASP A 286 -1.15 12.52 -3.85
N THR A 287 -0.26 12.83 -4.80
CA THR A 287 -0.45 13.93 -5.77
C THR A 287 -1.25 13.55 -7.00
N HIS A 288 -1.37 12.26 -7.30
CA HIS A 288 -2.10 11.78 -8.48
C HIS A 288 -3.55 12.32 -8.60
N PRO A 289 -4.33 12.46 -7.49
CA PRO A 289 -5.69 13.00 -7.57
C PRO A 289 -5.77 14.54 -7.64
N VAL A 290 -4.67 15.28 -7.71
CA VAL A 290 -4.69 16.75 -7.75
C VAL A 290 -5.45 17.30 -8.97
N PHE A 291 -5.55 16.52 -10.04
CA PHE A 291 -6.42 16.82 -11.16
C PHE A 291 -7.89 17.07 -10.76
N ALA A 292 -8.35 16.44 -9.66
CA ALA A 292 -9.69 16.69 -9.12
C ALA A 292 -9.87 18.12 -8.62
N VAL A 293 -8.82 18.75 -8.05
CA VAL A 293 -8.85 20.17 -7.66
C VAL A 293 -9.07 21.08 -8.86
N LEU A 294 -8.29 20.84 -9.91
CA LEU A 294 -8.34 21.64 -11.15
C LEU A 294 -9.70 21.49 -11.84
N GLU A 295 -10.17 20.26 -11.93
CA GLU A 295 -11.46 19.92 -12.56
C GLU A 295 -12.64 20.43 -11.75
N PHE A 296 -12.61 20.38 -10.43
CA PHE A 296 -13.64 20.93 -9.54
C PHE A 296 -13.83 22.43 -9.80
N ILE A 297 -12.74 23.20 -9.88
CA ILE A 297 -12.78 24.63 -10.19
C ILE A 297 -13.32 24.84 -11.60
N ARG A 298 -12.83 24.09 -12.60
CA ARG A 298 -13.28 24.20 -13.99
C ARG A 298 -14.78 23.91 -14.15
N LEU A 299 -15.26 22.85 -13.50
CA LEU A 299 -16.68 22.48 -13.55
C LEU A 299 -17.56 23.53 -12.87
N LEU A 300 -17.17 24.08 -11.73
CA LEU A 300 -17.90 25.19 -11.11
C LEU A 300 -17.96 26.42 -12.01
N GLN A 301 -16.85 26.76 -12.68
CA GLN A 301 -16.84 27.86 -13.67
C GLN A 301 -17.80 27.57 -14.85
N LYS A 302 -17.85 26.32 -15.33
CA LYS A 302 -18.80 25.86 -16.35
C LYS A 302 -20.27 26.05 -15.91
N HIS A 303 -20.53 25.89 -14.60
CA HIS A 303 -21.85 26.15 -13.99
C HIS A 303 -22.10 27.61 -13.60
N GLY A 304 -21.25 28.54 -14.05
CA GLY A 304 -21.43 29.99 -13.90
C GLY A 304 -20.83 30.62 -12.65
N TYR A 305 -20.11 29.89 -11.81
CA TYR A 305 -19.41 30.46 -10.66
C TYR A 305 -18.12 31.18 -11.11
N SER A 306 -17.78 32.28 -10.44
CA SER A 306 -16.50 32.95 -10.68
C SER A 306 -15.32 32.06 -10.21
N PHE A 307 -14.12 32.32 -10.75
CA PHE A 307 -12.91 31.64 -10.30
C PHE A 307 -12.72 31.77 -8.77
N ASP A 308 -12.89 32.96 -8.21
CA ASP A 308 -12.70 33.19 -6.76
C ASP A 308 -13.66 32.37 -5.92
N VAL A 309 -14.94 32.27 -6.29
CA VAL A 309 -15.92 31.44 -5.59
C VAL A 309 -15.57 29.96 -5.72
N ALA A 310 -15.23 29.50 -6.93
CA ALA A 310 -14.85 28.11 -7.16
C ALA A 310 -13.57 27.72 -6.39
N PHE A 311 -12.60 28.62 -6.34
CA PHE A 311 -11.35 28.45 -5.61
C PHE A 311 -11.58 28.33 -4.09
N GLU A 312 -12.38 29.20 -3.49
CA GLU A 312 -12.68 29.11 -2.04
C GLU A 312 -13.49 27.86 -1.70
N LYS A 313 -14.42 27.43 -2.57
CA LYS A 313 -15.11 26.15 -2.40
C LYS A 313 -14.12 24.98 -2.44
N ALA A 314 -13.17 24.96 -3.38
CA ALA A 314 -12.13 23.93 -3.46
C ALA A 314 -11.28 23.90 -2.16
N LYS A 315 -10.89 25.05 -1.63
CA LYS A 315 -10.15 25.14 -0.34
C LYS A 315 -10.93 24.56 0.86
N ASN A 316 -12.25 24.51 0.80
CA ASN A 316 -13.09 23.93 1.84
C ASN A 316 -13.39 22.44 1.62
N CYS A 317 -13.11 21.89 0.43
CA CYS A 317 -13.42 20.51 0.07
C CYS A 317 -12.21 19.57 0.12
N PHE A 318 -10.99 20.03 -0.22
CA PHE A 318 -9.85 19.16 -0.48
C PHE A 318 -8.87 19.09 0.69
N ALA A 319 -8.46 17.87 1.03
CA ALA A 319 -7.37 17.55 1.96
C ALA A 319 -6.32 16.68 1.26
N TYR A 320 -5.06 16.77 1.68
CA TYR A 320 -3.93 16.11 1.02
C TYR A 320 -3.14 15.25 1.99
N THR A 321 -2.98 13.97 1.65
CA THR A 321 -2.06 13.04 2.30
C THR A 321 -0.82 12.87 1.41
N ASN A 322 0.35 13.21 1.92
CA ASN A 322 1.62 12.94 1.24
C ASN A 322 2.16 11.57 1.63
N HIS A 323 2.62 10.78 0.65
CA HIS A 323 3.25 9.47 0.85
C HIS A 323 4.73 9.43 0.45
N THR A 324 5.29 10.56 0.02
CA THR A 324 6.61 10.66 -0.58
C THR A 324 7.57 11.44 0.30
N VAL A 325 8.69 10.82 0.70
CA VAL A 325 9.75 11.49 1.45
C VAL A 325 10.69 12.27 0.52
N LEU A 326 10.98 11.71 -0.65
CA LEU A 326 11.95 12.25 -1.60
C LEU A 326 11.37 13.42 -2.38
N ALA A 327 11.91 14.63 -2.20
CA ALA A 327 11.43 15.83 -2.90
C ALA A 327 11.53 15.72 -4.44
N GLU A 328 12.54 15.01 -4.94
CA GLU A 328 12.73 14.73 -6.37
C GLU A 328 11.66 13.81 -6.96
N ALA A 329 11.05 12.95 -6.14
CA ALA A 329 9.99 12.04 -6.54
C ALA A 329 8.58 12.68 -6.48
N LEU A 330 8.46 13.93 -6.01
CA LEU A 330 7.20 14.68 -6.09
C LEU A 330 6.83 14.90 -7.55
N GLU A 331 5.57 14.58 -7.89
CA GLU A 331 5.08 14.56 -9.25
C GLU A 331 5.11 15.93 -9.90
N LYS A 332 5.55 15.96 -11.15
CA LYS A 332 5.64 17.15 -12.00
C LYS A 332 5.38 16.77 -13.45
N TRP A 333 4.66 17.64 -14.16
CA TRP A 333 4.31 17.44 -15.55
C TRP A 333 4.88 18.53 -16.45
N GLU A 334 5.29 18.16 -17.66
CA GLU A 334 5.75 19.13 -18.65
C GLU A 334 4.56 20.01 -19.11
N ILE A 335 4.74 21.34 -19.02
CA ILE A 335 3.72 22.33 -19.48
C ILE A 335 3.29 22.02 -20.90
N ARG A 336 4.24 21.66 -21.77
CA ARG A 336 4.00 21.33 -23.19
C ARG A 336 2.96 20.21 -23.34
N LEU A 337 3.15 19.12 -22.64
CA LEU A 337 2.27 17.94 -22.71
C LEU A 337 0.91 18.23 -22.07
N PHE A 338 0.93 18.81 -20.87
CA PHE A 338 -0.27 19.14 -20.12
C PHE A 338 -1.18 20.13 -20.89
N LYS A 339 -0.61 21.24 -21.37
CA LYS A 339 -1.34 22.28 -22.09
C LYS A 339 -1.91 21.78 -23.42
N ASN A 340 -1.17 20.93 -24.14
CA ASN A 340 -1.65 20.36 -25.40
C ASN A 340 -2.77 19.33 -25.20
N LEU A 341 -2.79 18.63 -24.08
CA LEU A 341 -3.82 17.63 -23.79
C LEU A 341 -5.06 18.26 -23.12
N LEU A 342 -4.84 19.18 -22.17
CA LEU A 342 -5.84 19.75 -21.26
C LEU A 342 -5.72 21.28 -21.17
N PRO A 343 -5.97 22.04 -22.26
CA PRO A 343 -5.76 23.48 -22.28
C PRO A 343 -6.63 24.23 -21.28
N ASP A 344 -7.88 23.81 -21.07
CA ASP A 344 -8.79 24.44 -20.11
C ASP A 344 -8.31 24.26 -18.66
N LEU A 345 -7.77 23.09 -18.31
CA LEU A 345 -7.17 22.88 -16.99
C LEU A 345 -5.89 23.69 -16.83
N PHE A 346 -5.09 23.84 -17.87
CA PHE A 346 -3.89 24.69 -17.80
C PHE A 346 -4.25 26.16 -17.49
N LYS A 347 -5.37 26.64 -18.01
CA LYS A 347 -5.89 27.97 -17.64
C LYS A 347 -6.18 28.06 -16.14
N VAL A 348 -6.80 27.04 -15.56
CA VAL A 348 -7.04 26.98 -14.10
C VAL A 348 -5.72 27.00 -13.32
N VAL A 349 -4.70 26.25 -13.78
CA VAL A 349 -3.34 26.29 -13.16
C VAL A 349 -2.76 27.71 -13.19
N GLN A 350 -2.90 28.43 -14.29
CA GLN A 350 -2.44 29.83 -14.41
C GLN A 350 -3.19 30.77 -13.45
N ASP A 351 -4.51 30.63 -13.33
CA ASP A 351 -5.32 31.45 -12.43
C ASP A 351 -5.00 31.17 -10.95
N ILE A 352 -4.76 29.91 -10.57
CA ILE A 352 -4.28 29.51 -9.24
C ILE A 352 -2.90 30.16 -8.94
N ASN A 353 -1.96 30.09 -9.91
CA ASN A 353 -0.64 30.67 -9.74
C ASN A 353 -0.69 32.19 -9.57
N GLN A 354 -1.51 32.85 -10.38
CA GLN A 354 -1.68 34.31 -10.29
C GLN A 354 -2.21 34.70 -8.90
N LYS A 355 -3.26 34.03 -8.43
CA LYS A 355 -3.82 34.26 -7.09
C LYS A 355 -2.81 34.05 -5.99
N LEU A 356 -2.00 32.99 -6.06
CA LEU A 356 -0.92 32.74 -5.10
C LEU A 356 0.11 33.90 -5.13
N CYS A 357 0.57 34.29 -6.30
CA CYS A 357 1.53 35.38 -6.43
C CYS A 357 0.99 36.71 -5.85
N ASP A 358 -0.30 37.02 -6.11
CA ASP A 358 -0.96 38.21 -5.58
C ASP A 358 -1.08 38.18 -4.04
N GLU A 359 -1.38 37.02 -3.46
CA GLU A 359 -1.41 36.82 -2.00
C GLU A 359 -0.02 36.94 -1.34
N LEU A 360 1.03 36.46 -2.01
CA LEU A 360 2.39 36.48 -1.46
C LEU A 360 3.04 37.87 -1.60
N CYS A 361 2.82 38.56 -2.73
CA CYS A 361 3.50 39.82 -3.00
C CYS A 361 3.13 40.96 -2.02
N VAL A 362 2.00 40.85 -1.32
CA VAL A 362 1.57 41.85 -0.30
C VAL A 362 2.14 41.56 1.09
N GLN A 363 2.67 40.36 1.35
CA GLN A 363 3.19 39.96 2.66
C GLN A 363 4.63 40.50 2.87
N ASP A 364 4.92 41.04 4.07
CA ASP A 364 6.24 41.62 4.41
C ASP A 364 7.38 40.63 4.29
N ARG A 365 7.17 39.34 4.55
CA ARG A 365 8.19 38.27 4.41
C ARG A 365 8.67 38.04 2.98
N PHE A 366 7.91 38.54 2.00
CA PHE A 366 8.25 38.50 0.57
C PHE A 366 8.69 39.89 0.06
N LYS A 367 9.11 40.78 0.95
CA LYS A 367 9.71 42.04 0.60
C LYS A 367 11.21 42.03 0.88
N LYS A 368 11.98 42.72 0.02
CA LYS A 368 13.41 42.92 0.22
C LYS A 368 13.73 44.40 0.14
N ARG A 369 14.77 44.83 0.87
CA ARG A 369 15.28 46.19 0.77
C ARG A 369 16.16 46.31 -0.47
N GLU A 370 15.88 47.28 -1.29
CA GLU A 370 16.69 47.61 -2.46
C GLU A 370 17.04 49.09 -2.44
N TYR A 371 18.32 49.44 -2.76
CA TYR A 371 18.77 50.80 -2.82
C TYR A 371 18.56 51.35 -4.24
N ARG A 372 17.62 52.28 -4.43
CA ARG A 372 17.34 52.93 -5.72
C ARG A 372 17.24 54.44 -5.56
N ASN A 373 17.80 55.15 -6.50
CA ASN A 373 17.75 56.62 -6.59
C ASN A 373 18.13 57.36 -5.26
N GLY A 374 19.11 56.85 -4.53
CA GLY A 374 19.58 57.48 -3.27
C GLY A 374 18.77 57.16 -2.02
N ALA A 375 17.78 56.28 -2.09
CA ALA A 375 16.93 55.85 -0.95
C ALA A 375 16.76 54.32 -0.89
N TRP A 376 16.55 53.81 0.34
CA TRP A 376 16.14 52.42 0.55
C TRP A 376 14.63 52.29 0.37
N VAL A 377 14.22 51.43 -0.55
CA VAL A 377 12.81 51.11 -0.82
C VAL A 377 12.54 49.64 -0.52
N MET A 378 11.31 49.31 -0.08
CA MET A 378 10.87 47.93 0.05
C MET A 378 10.24 47.49 -1.25
N GLU A 379 10.80 46.46 -1.89
CA GLU A 379 10.28 45.88 -3.12
C GLU A 379 9.91 44.41 -2.92
N THR A 380 9.02 43.93 -3.79
CA THR A 380 8.63 42.49 -3.81
C THR A 380 9.84 41.65 -4.21
N ASP A 381 10.13 40.63 -3.41
CA ASP A 381 11.15 39.62 -3.69
C ASP A 381 10.59 38.50 -4.58
N TRP A 382 10.53 38.80 -5.86
CA TRP A 382 10.05 37.85 -6.88
C TRP A 382 10.90 36.59 -6.96
N GLN A 383 12.17 36.62 -6.57
CA GLN A 383 13.01 35.43 -6.54
C GLN A 383 12.51 34.44 -5.48
N ARG A 384 12.15 34.93 -4.31
CA ARG A 384 11.56 34.14 -3.23
C ARG A 384 10.15 33.66 -3.55
N ILE A 385 9.29 34.49 -4.18
CA ILE A 385 7.93 34.09 -4.60
C ILE A 385 7.98 32.94 -5.60
N ARG A 386 8.94 32.93 -6.53
CA ARG A 386 9.11 31.86 -7.53
C ARG A 386 9.32 30.47 -6.92
N GLU A 387 9.83 30.37 -5.72
CA GLU A 387 9.96 29.08 -5.03
C GLU A 387 8.59 28.44 -4.74
N TYR A 388 7.54 29.26 -4.64
CA TYR A 388 6.17 28.84 -4.36
C TYR A 388 5.34 28.63 -5.64
N GLU A 389 5.68 29.26 -6.76
CA GLU A 389 4.92 29.15 -8.00
C GLU A 389 4.59 27.69 -8.34
N VAL A 390 3.32 27.43 -8.69
CA VAL A 390 2.83 26.08 -8.97
C VAL A 390 3.27 25.57 -10.34
N PHE A 391 3.78 26.43 -11.21
CA PHE A 391 4.48 26.08 -12.44
C PHE A 391 5.68 27.00 -12.70
N ASP A 392 6.65 26.52 -13.45
CA ASP A 392 7.86 27.29 -13.85
C ASP A 392 8.00 27.25 -15.38
N GLU A 393 7.69 28.34 -16.06
CA GLU A 393 7.79 28.43 -17.53
C GLU A 393 9.23 28.22 -18.04
N ARG A 394 10.26 28.62 -17.26
CA ARG A 394 11.66 28.48 -17.65
C ARG A 394 12.11 27.02 -17.62
N LYS A 395 11.59 26.25 -16.69
CA LYS A 395 11.83 24.81 -16.59
C LYS A 395 10.81 23.99 -17.38
N GLY A 396 9.72 24.62 -17.80
CA GLY A 396 8.63 23.97 -18.52
C GLY A 396 7.84 22.97 -17.69
N LEU A 397 7.72 23.15 -16.35
CA LEU A 397 7.15 22.18 -15.43
C LEU A 397 6.00 22.75 -14.61
N ILE A 398 5.00 21.90 -14.33
CA ILE A 398 3.92 22.08 -13.35
C ILE A 398 4.22 21.18 -12.15
N TYR A 399 4.02 21.67 -10.92
CA TYR A 399 4.31 20.98 -9.68
C TYR A 399 3.03 20.62 -8.94
N MET A 400 2.60 19.37 -9.02
CA MET A 400 1.32 18.91 -8.47
C MET A 400 1.26 19.05 -6.95
N ALA A 401 2.32 18.71 -6.23
CA ALA A 401 2.38 18.87 -4.78
C ALA A 401 2.22 20.33 -4.32
N LYS A 402 2.69 21.31 -5.10
CA LYS A 402 2.52 22.73 -4.77
C LYS A 402 1.06 23.16 -4.90
N ILE A 403 0.35 22.68 -5.92
CA ILE A 403 -1.09 22.89 -6.08
C ILE A 403 -1.84 22.31 -4.87
N ALA A 404 -1.52 21.04 -4.52
CA ALA A 404 -2.11 20.38 -3.37
C ALA A 404 -1.90 21.16 -2.06
N CYS A 405 -0.67 21.59 -1.78
CA CYS A 405 -0.34 22.34 -0.55
C CYS A 405 -1.05 23.69 -0.47
N TYR A 406 -1.20 24.39 -1.58
CA TYR A 406 -1.89 25.68 -1.60
C TYR A 406 -3.39 25.54 -1.35
N ILE A 407 -4.04 24.60 -2.03
CA ILE A 407 -5.49 24.41 -1.97
C ILE A 407 -5.93 23.66 -0.71
N ALA A 408 -5.28 22.54 -0.36
CA ALA A 408 -5.75 21.70 0.74
C ALA A 408 -5.87 22.47 2.06
N TYR A 409 -6.98 22.24 2.78
CA TYR A 409 -7.16 22.79 4.13
C TYR A 409 -6.40 21.99 5.19
N SER A 410 -6.11 20.73 4.92
CA SER A 410 -5.32 19.83 5.77
C SER A 410 -4.28 19.08 4.95
N ILE A 411 -3.06 18.99 5.48
CA ILE A 411 -1.93 18.27 4.87
C ILE A 411 -1.38 17.33 5.94
N ASN A 412 -1.39 16.03 5.69
CA ASN A 412 -0.84 15.10 6.65
C ASN A 412 0.27 14.21 6.07
N GLY A 413 1.24 13.90 6.94
CA GLY A 413 2.13 12.77 6.76
C GLY A 413 1.50 11.47 7.27
N VAL A 414 2.20 10.34 7.10
CA VAL A 414 1.68 8.98 7.33
C VAL A 414 2.42 8.20 8.42
N ALA A 415 3.36 8.85 9.10
CA ALA A 415 4.05 8.45 10.34
C ALA A 415 4.61 9.71 10.99
N GLU A 416 4.92 9.66 12.29
CA GLU A 416 5.43 10.82 13.02
C GLU A 416 6.70 11.38 12.38
N ILE A 417 7.71 10.52 12.15
CA ILE A 417 8.98 10.92 11.53
C ILE A 417 8.80 11.48 10.12
N HIS A 418 7.88 10.88 9.34
CA HIS A 418 7.57 11.37 8.00
C HIS A 418 7.01 12.80 8.06
N THR A 419 6.08 13.04 8.96
CA THR A 419 5.47 14.37 9.15
C THR A 419 6.52 15.41 9.52
N GLU A 420 7.47 15.08 10.39
CA GLU A 420 8.56 15.98 10.75
C GLU A 420 9.54 16.21 9.57
N ILE A 421 9.81 15.21 8.74
CA ILE A 421 10.61 15.38 7.52
C ILE A 421 9.87 16.30 6.51
N LEU A 422 8.56 16.15 6.36
CA LEU A 422 7.76 17.06 5.52
C LEU A 422 7.88 18.51 5.97
N LYS A 423 7.73 18.78 7.27
CA LYS A 423 7.85 20.11 7.88
C LYS A 423 9.26 20.70 7.76
N ALA A 424 10.28 19.88 8.00
CA ALA A 424 11.66 20.36 8.06
C ALA A 424 12.36 20.42 6.69
N LYS A 425 11.94 19.61 5.71
CA LYS A 425 12.66 19.41 4.43
C LYS A 425 11.74 19.44 3.21
N THR A 426 10.93 18.41 3.00
CA THR A 426 10.24 18.15 1.72
C THR A 426 9.22 19.24 1.36
N LEU A 427 8.43 19.70 2.31
CA LEU A 427 7.41 20.74 2.17
C LEU A 427 7.66 21.94 3.09
N LYS A 428 8.93 22.16 3.48
CA LYS A 428 9.34 23.20 4.44
C LYS A 428 8.74 24.58 4.12
N ASN A 429 8.85 25.03 2.87
CA ASN A 429 8.33 26.33 2.45
C ASN A 429 6.82 26.46 2.71
N TRP A 430 6.07 25.41 2.45
CA TRP A 430 4.62 25.36 2.68
C TRP A 430 4.27 25.29 4.17
N TYR A 431 5.07 24.57 4.97
CA TYR A 431 4.91 24.55 6.42
C TYR A 431 5.19 25.95 7.03
N GLU A 432 6.24 26.64 6.60
CA GLU A 432 6.53 28.01 7.03
C GLU A 432 5.40 28.99 6.64
N LEU A 433 4.70 28.73 5.54
CA LEU A 433 3.60 29.58 5.05
C LEU A 433 2.28 29.29 5.78
N TYR A 434 1.96 27.99 5.97
CA TYR A 434 0.69 27.52 6.51
C TYR A 434 0.89 26.41 7.56
N PRO A 435 1.54 26.67 8.72
CA PRO A 435 1.87 25.64 9.70
C PRO A 435 0.62 24.91 10.26
N TRP A 436 -0.51 25.59 10.32
CA TRP A 436 -1.78 25.05 10.84
C TRP A 436 -2.41 23.97 9.96
N LYS A 437 -2.00 23.83 8.69
CA LYS A 437 -2.48 22.77 7.80
C LYS A 437 -1.84 21.42 8.08
N PHE A 438 -0.64 21.39 8.70
CA PHE A 438 0.20 20.21 8.81
C PHE A 438 -0.11 19.40 10.06
N ASN A 439 -0.41 18.12 9.87
CA ASN A 439 -0.66 17.18 10.96
C ASN A 439 -0.17 15.78 10.62
N ASN A 440 -0.16 14.87 11.60
CA ASN A 440 0.18 13.46 11.41
C ASN A 440 -1.06 12.59 11.48
N LYS A 441 -1.16 11.63 10.56
CA LYS A 441 -2.09 10.51 10.63
C LYS A 441 -1.29 9.23 10.34
N THR A 442 -0.80 8.59 11.38
CA THR A 442 -0.06 7.35 11.23
C THR A 442 -0.91 6.30 10.55
N ASN A 443 -0.37 5.66 9.51
CA ASN A 443 -1.05 4.61 8.79
C ASN A 443 -1.48 3.46 9.71
N GLY A 444 -2.48 2.72 9.29
CA GLY A 444 -2.95 1.53 9.94
C GLY A 444 -3.39 0.47 8.93
N VAL A 445 -3.67 -0.73 9.41
CA VAL A 445 -4.16 -1.84 8.61
C VAL A 445 -5.40 -2.45 9.26
N THR A 446 -6.31 -3.01 8.44
CA THR A 446 -7.54 -3.61 8.96
C THR A 446 -7.26 -4.90 9.73
N PRO A 447 -7.68 -5.01 11.01
CA PRO A 447 -7.52 -6.23 11.78
C PRO A 447 -8.39 -7.38 11.26
N ARG A 448 -9.48 -7.09 10.55
CA ARG A 448 -10.37 -8.10 9.99
C ARG A 448 -9.66 -8.99 8.97
N ARG A 449 -9.07 -8.42 7.94
CA ARG A 449 -8.30 -9.20 6.96
C ARG A 449 -6.99 -9.73 7.53
N TRP A 450 -6.21 -8.88 8.22
CA TRP A 450 -4.80 -9.15 8.53
C TRP A 450 -4.56 -9.90 9.84
N LEU A 451 -5.58 -10.02 10.69
CA LEU A 451 -5.53 -10.83 11.91
C LEU A 451 -6.68 -11.85 11.95
N LEU A 452 -7.94 -11.40 11.96
CA LEU A 452 -9.09 -12.30 12.06
C LEU A 452 -9.18 -13.30 10.90
N GLY A 453 -9.04 -12.84 9.65
CA GLY A 453 -9.11 -13.68 8.45
C GLY A 453 -7.84 -14.47 8.19
N ALA A 454 -6.67 -13.84 8.31
CA ALA A 454 -5.39 -14.48 8.00
C ALA A 454 -4.90 -15.43 9.10
N ASN A 455 -5.29 -15.21 10.36
CA ASN A 455 -4.81 -15.99 11.51
C ASN A 455 -5.94 -16.29 12.51
N PRO A 456 -6.95 -17.08 12.09
CA PRO A 456 -8.12 -17.35 12.91
C PRO A 456 -7.77 -18.03 14.25
N GLU A 457 -6.74 -18.89 14.29
CA GLU A 457 -6.31 -19.55 15.53
C GLU A 457 -5.75 -18.53 16.55
N LEU A 458 -5.02 -17.51 16.10
CA LEU A 458 -4.57 -16.43 16.98
C LEU A 458 -5.74 -15.54 17.40
N ALA A 459 -6.69 -15.28 16.51
CA ALA A 459 -7.92 -14.54 16.81
C ALA A 459 -8.75 -15.26 17.89
N ASP A 460 -8.88 -16.57 17.82
CA ASP A 460 -9.56 -17.39 18.83
C ASP A 460 -8.86 -17.34 20.19
N LEU A 461 -7.51 -17.41 20.20
CA LEU A 461 -6.74 -17.23 21.44
C LEU A 461 -6.99 -15.85 22.05
N ILE A 462 -6.91 -14.78 21.25
CA ILE A 462 -7.15 -13.40 21.70
C ILE A 462 -8.57 -13.27 22.29
N THR A 463 -9.58 -13.76 21.59
CA THR A 463 -11.00 -13.70 22.03
C THR A 463 -11.19 -14.42 23.36
N ARG A 464 -10.54 -15.57 23.56
CA ARG A 464 -10.58 -16.30 24.85
C ARG A 464 -9.88 -15.54 25.97
N LEU A 465 -8.68 -15.01 25.73
CA LEU A 465 -7.93 -14.25 26.73
C LEU A 465 -8.66 -12.98 27.15
N LEU A 466 -9.29 -12.28 26.22
CA LEU A 466 -10.04 -11.05 26.48
C LEU A 466 -11.50 -11.31 26.89
N SER A 467 -12.02 -12.52 26.73
CA SER A 467 -13.42 -12.92 26.97
C SER A 467 -14.44 -12.10 26.15
N THR A 468 -14.03 -11.53 25.03
CA THR A 468 -14.88 -10.74 24.12
C THR A 468 -14.23 -10.70 22.72
N ASP A 469 -15.04 -10.51 21.68
CA ASP A 469 -14.62 -10.27 20.30
C ASP A 469 -14.65 -8.78 19.91
N ASP A 470 -14.95 -7.88 20.85
CA ASP A 470 -14.95 -6.42 20.62
C ASP A 470 -13.60 -5.88 20.11
N TRP A 471 -12.50 -6.59 20.39
CA TRP A 471 -11.16 -6.24 19.90
C TRP A 471 -11.09 -6.16 18.38
N ILE A 472 -11.97 -6.85 17.63
CA ILE A 472 -12.02 -6.84 16.17
C ILE A 472 -12.31 -5.44 15.63
N ARG A 473 -13.00 -4.61 16.41
CA ARG A 473 -13.30 -3.19 16.14
C ARG A 473 -12.56 -2.21 17.04
N ASN A 474 -11.90 -2.71 18.07
CA ASN A 474 -11.16 -1.91 19.03
C ASN A 474 -9.83 -2.60 19.36
N LEU A 475 -8.95 -2.65 18.35
CA LEU A 475 -7.68 -3.37 18.42
C LEU A 475 -6.79 -2.98 19.64
N PRO A 476 -6.80 -1.71 20.14
CA PRO A 476 -6.11 -1.35 21.40
C PRO A 476 -6.42 -2.24 22.62
N MET A 477 -7.56 -2.93 22.64
CA MET A 477 -7.87 -3.91 23.68
C MET A 477 -6.86 -5.05 23.79
N LEU A 478 -6.07 -5.32 22.72
CA LEU A 478 -5.03 -6.35 22.74
C LEU A 478 -3.97 -6.12 23.82
N GLU A 479 -3.77 -4.86 24.27
CA GLU A 479 -2.84 -4.55 25.36
C GLU A 479 -3.17 -5.32 26.65
N ALA A 480 -4.45 -5.64 26.89
CA ALA A 480 -4.85 -6.46 28.04
C ALA A 480 -4.31 -7.89 28.02
N MET A 481 -3.80 -8.39 26.89
CA MET A 481 -3.08 -9.68 26.80
C MET A 481 -1.83 -9.68 27.69
N CYS A 482 -1.20 -8.53 27.93
CA CYS A 482 0.01 -8.42 28.75
C CYS A 482 -0.17 -8.96 30.19
N GLN A 483 -1.39 -9.06 30.70
CA GLN A 483 -1.65 -9.73 31.98
C GLN A 483 -1.30 -11.23 32.00
N TYR A 484 -1.12 -11.85 30.83
CA TYR A 484 -0.79 -13.26 30.65
C TYR A 484 0.67 -13.49 30.26
N GLU A 485 1.53 -12.48 30.22
CA GLU A 485 2.92 -12.60 29.76
C GLU A 485 3.81 -13.54 30.58
N ASP A 486 3.46 -13.76 31.85
CA ASP A 486 4.12 -14.71 32.74
C ASP A 486 3.46 -16.12 32.72
N ASN A 487 2.38 -16.32 31.99
CA ASN A 487 1.64 -17.57 31.91
C ASN A 487 2.23 -18.49 30.84
N GLN A 488 2.97 -19.53 31.28
CA GLN A 488 3.67 -20.46 30.40
C GLN A 488 2.72 -21.27 29.50
N ASP A 489 1.50 -21.58 29.95
CA ASP A 489 0.51 -22.30 29.12
C ASP A 489 0.03 -21.41 27.97
N VAL A 490 -0.21 -20.13 28.21
CA VAL A 490 -0.60 -19.15 27.18
C VAL A 490 0.53 -18.93 26.19
N LEU A 491 1.77 -18.77 26.66
CA LEU A 491 2.93 -18.62 25.78
C LEU A 491 3.16 -19.88 24.92
N SER A 492 2.97 -21.06 25.51
CA SER A 492 3.09 -22.35 24.81
C SER A 492 2.03 -22.49 23.72
N GLU A 493 0.80 -22.10 23.99
CA GLU A 493 -0.28 -22.10 22.99
C GLU A 493 0.00 -21.08 21.87
N PHE A 494 0.45 -19.88 22.22
CA PHE A 494 0.85 -18.86 21.23
C PHE A 494 1.97 -19.38 20.31
N ALA A 495 3.00 -20.02 20.88
CA ALA A 495 4.09 -20.63 20.13
C ALA A 495 3.60 -21.78 19.22
N ALA A 496 2.65 -22.58 19.68
CA ALA A 496 2.06 -23.65 18.88
C ALA A 496 1.25 -23.13 17.70
N ILE A 497 0.47 -22.07 17.90
CA ILE A 497 -0.25 -21.36 16.80
C ILE A 497 0.76 -20.82 15.78
N LYS A 498 1.83 -20.16 16.26
CA LYS A 498 2.88 -19.65 15.39
C LYS A 498 3.53 -20.75 14.56
N HIS A 499 3.84 -21.88 15.18
CA HIS A 499 4.40 -23.05 14.48
C HIS A 499 3.42 -23.62 13.43
N SER A 500 2.13 -23.73 13.76
CA SER A 500 1.09 -24.15 12.79
C SER A 500 1.07 -23.26 11.54
N LYS A 501 1.15 -21.94 11.71
CA LYS A 501 1.21 -20.99 10.58
C LYS A 501 2.49 -21.10 9.76
N LYS A 502 3.60 -21.47 10.39
CA LYS A 502 4.86 -21.77 9.67
C LYS A 502 4.76 -23.05 8.85
N VAL A 503 4.07 -24.07 9.35
CA VAL A 503 3.79 -25.31 8.60
C VAL A 503 2.92 -24.99 7.37
N GLN A 504 1.83 -24.24 7.56
CA GLN A 504 0.97 -23.80 6.44
C GLN A 504 1.75 -23.02 5.39
N LEU A 505 2.57 -22.05 5.81
CA LEU A 505 3.42 -21.28 4.89
C LEU A 505 4.45 -22.15 4.17
N ALA A 506 5.03 -23.14 4.84
CA ALA A 506 5.98 -24.06 4.21
C ALA A 506 5.32 -24.93 3.13
N GLU A 507 4.12 -25.44 3.38
CA GLU A 507 3.31 -26.17 2.40
C GLU A 507 2.91 -25.28 1.22
N PHE A 508 2.50 -24.05 1.50
CA PHE A 508 2.15 -23.05 0.49
C PHE A 508 3.35 -22.75 -0.42
N ILE A 509 4.53 -22.50 0.16
CA ILE A 509 5.77 -22.25 -0.59
C ILE A 509 6.17 -23.48 -1.42
N LYS A 510 6.07 -24.68 -0.86
CA LYS A 510 6.31 -25.93 -1.62
C LYS A 510 5.40 -26.04 -2.83
N LYS A 511 4.12 -25.75 -2.67
CA LYS A 511 3.11 -25.80 -3.75
C LYS A 511 3.38 -24.77 -4.85
N HIS A 512 3.73 -23.54 -4.49
CA HIS A 512 3.82 -22.40 -5.44
C HIS A 512 5.21 -22.15 -5.99
N GLU A 513 6.26 -22.36 -5.18
CA GLU A 513 7.66 -22.08 -5.55
C GLU A 513 8.48 -23.36 -5.77
N GLY A 514 7.94 -24.53 -5.42
CA GLY A 514 8.65 -25.81 -5.55
C GLY A 514 9.84 -25.96 -4.58
N VAL A 515 9.92 -25.12 -3.52
CA VAL A 515 11.01 -25.13 -2.54
C VAL A 515 10.53 -25.71 -1.23
N GLU A 516 11.22 -26.73 -0.76
CA GLU A 516 10.97 -27.29 0.59
C GLU A 516 11.75 -26.49 1.64
N ILE A 517 11.02 -26.00 2.65
CA ILE A 517 11.58 -25.29 3.80
C ILE A 517 11.16 -25.96 5.10
N ASP A 518 11.99 -25.85 6.12
CA ASP A 518 11.76 -26.43 7.42
C ASP A 518 11.00 -25.46 8.34
N PRO A 519 9.76 -25.78 8.78
CA PRO A 519 8.99 -24.90 9.65
C PRO A 519 9.62 -24.68 11.03
N ASP A 520 10.56 -25.52 11.46
CA ASP A 520 11.35 -25.28 12.68
C ASP A 520 12.50 -24.28 12.50
N SER A 521 12.84 -23.88 11.25
CA SER A 521 13.84 -22.84 11.00
C SER A 521 13.29 -21.46 11.33
N ILE A 522 14.15 -20.47 11.59
CA ILE A 522 13.72 -19.08 11.77
C ILE A 522 13.30 -18.50 10.41
N PHE A 523 12.08 -17.97 10.31
CA PHE A 523 11.58 -17.34 9.07
C PHE A 523 11.83 -15.84 9.08
N TYR A 524 12.87 -15.38 8.37
CA TYR A 524 13.15 -13.98 8.08
C TYR A 524 12.40 -13.57 6.81
N VAL A 525 11.55 -12.55 6.88
CA VAL A 525 10.65 -12.22 5.78
C VAL A 525 10.77 -10.76 5.34
N GLN A 526 11.08 -10.54 4.05
CA GLN A 526 11.08 -9.22 3.40
C GLN A 526 10.17 -9.23 2.17
N VAL A 527 8.90 -8.90 2.33
CA VAL A 527 7.90 -8.84 1.23
C VAL A 527 7.48 -7.41 1.00
N LYS A 528 8.05 -6.81 -0.03
CA LYS A 528 7.77 -5.43 -0.46
C LYS A 528 8.32 -5.18 -1.87
N ARG A 529 7.85 -4.13 -2.54
CA ARG A 529 8.36 -3.70 -3.83
C ARG A 529 9.88 -3.65 -3.84
N ILE A 530 10.53 -4.18 -4.88
CA ILE A 530 11.99 -4.15 -4.98
C ILE A 530 12.44 -2.76 -5.41
N HIS A 531 13.27 -2.15 -4.56
CA HIS A 531 13.80 -0.80 -4.79
C HIS A 531 15.10 -0.60 -3.99
N MET A 532 16.05 0.14 -4.52
CA MET A 532 17.36 0.29 -3.88
C MET A 532 17.27 0.92 -2.48
N TYR A 533 16.36 1.88 -2.22
CA TYR A 533 16.20 2.47 -0.89
C TYR A 533 15.64 1.50 0.16
N LYS A 534 14.91 0.46 -0.28
CA LYS A 534 14.39 -0.62 0.59
C LYS A 534 15.45 -1.67 0.93
N ARG A 535 16.60 -1.56 0.28
CA ARG A 535 17.85 -2.26 0.55
C ARG A 535 17.77 -3.79 0.51
N GLN A 536 16.91 -4.36 -0.40
CA GLN A 536 17.01 -5.81 -0.68
C GLN A 536 18.42 -6.20 -1.12
N SER A 537 19.18 -5.28 -1.73
CA SER A 537 20.61 -5.43 -2.01
C SER A 537 21.44 -5.70 -0.74
N MET A 538 21.16 -5.01 0.37
CA MET A 538 21.82 -5.27 1.66
C MET A 538 21.44 -6.64 2.21
N ASN A 539 20.19 -7.07 2.03
CA ASN A 539 19.74 -8.41 2.40
C ASN A 539 20.50 -9.50 1.61
N VAL A 540 20.69 -9.32 0.30
CA VAL A 540 21.55 -10.19 -0.55
C VAL A 540 22.95 -10.31 0.05
N LEU A 541 23.57 -9.19 0.40
CA LEU A 541 24.92 -9.18 0.97
C LEU A 541 24.97 -9.88 2.33
N ARG A 542 23.97 -9.70 3.20
CA ARG A 542 23.85 -10.41 4.47
C ARG A 542 23.75 -11.92 4.26
N ILE A 543 22.86 -12.37 3.38
CA ILE A 543 22.65 -13.81 3.10
C ILE A 543 23.95 -14.43 2.59
N LEU A 544 24.65 -13.79 1.67
CA LEU A 544 25.93 -14.28 1.14
C LEU A 544 27.05 -14.26 2.20
N ASN A 545 27.08 -13.28 3.09
CA ASN A 545 28.04 -13.28 4.22
C ASN A 545 27.79 -14.45 5.17
N ILE A 546 26.54 -14.71 5.56
CA ILE A 546 26.19 -15.87 6.41
C ILE A 546 26.59 -17.17 5.70
N TYR A 547 26.30 -17.30 4.40
CA TYR A 547 26.69 -18.45 3.59
C TYR A 547 28.22 -18.65 3.59
N ASP A 548 29.00 -17.61 3.34
CA ASP A 548 30.47 -17.66 3.36
C ASP A 548 31.03 -18.05 4.75
N MET A 549 30.46 -17.48 5.81
CA MET A 549 30.86 -17.82 7.21
C MET A 549 30.53 -19.26 7.56
N LEU A 550 29.38 -19.79 7.14
CA LEU A 550 29.02 -21.21 7.31
C LEU A 550 29.98 -22.12 6.57
N LYS A 551 30.30 -21.81 5.31
CA LYS A 551 31.28 -22.58 4.50
C LYS A 551 32.67 -22.61 5.15
N ARG A 552 33.05 -21.55 5.87
CA ARG A 552 34.34 -21.47 6.60
C ARG A 552 34.28 -22.05 8.03
N GLY A 553 33.11 -22.54 8.48
CA GLY A 553 32.90 -23.08 9.82
C GLY A 553 32.94 -22.03 10.93
N GLU A 554 32.77 -20.76 10.64
CA GLU A 554 32.82 -19.66 11.61
C GLU A 554 31.53 -19.50 12.42
N LEU A 555 30.45 -20.13 11.99
CA LEU A 555 29.13 -20.12 12.64
C LEU A 555 28.70 -21.54 13.10
N PRO A 556 29.46 -22.22 13.99
CA PRO A 556 29.17 -23.60 14.34
C PRO A 556 27.80 -23.78 15.05
N ASN A 557 27.34 -22.78 15.80
CA ASN A 557 26.09 -22.79 16.56
C ASN A 557 24.93 -22.04 15.83
N PHE A 558 25.07 -21.76 14.54
CA PHE A 558 24.00 -21.08 13.79
C PHE A 558 22.76 -21.95 13.73
N TYR A 559 21.65 -21.43 14.23
CA TYR A 559 20.36 -22.10 14.17
C TYR A 559 19.80 -21.99 12.76
N LYS A 560 19.21 -23.09 12.26
CA LYS A 560 18.64 -23.16 10.91
C LYS A 560 17.71 -21.98 10.63
N SER A 561 17.88 -21.34 9.48
CA SER A 561 17.16 -20.11 9.10
C SER A 561 16.73 -20.13 7.64
N THR A 562 15.53 -19.64 7.38
CA THR A 562 14.97 -19.50 6.05
C THR A 562 14.75 -18.01 5.74
N PHE A 563 15.35 -17.53 4.65
CA PHE A 563 15.23 -16.15 4.18
C PHE A 563 14.20 -16.09 3.05
N ILE A 564 13.06 -15.44 3.31
CA ILE A 564 11.90 -15.37 2.41
C ILE A 564 11.79 -13.94 1.89
N ILE A 565 12.00 -13.74 0.59
CA ILE A 565 11.96 -12.43 -0.05
C ILE A 565 10.91 -12.46 -1.17
N GLY A 566 10.14 -11.40 -1.31
CA GLY A 566 9.16 -11.29 -2.37
C GLY A 566 8.89 -9.84 -2.77
N GLY A 567 8.48 -9.66 -4.02
CA GLY A 567 8.10 -8.35 -4.54
C GLY A 567 8.43 -8.17 -6.01
N LYS A 568 7.75 -7.19 -6.62
CA LYS A 568 7.94 -6.82 -8.03
C LYS A 568 8.88 -5.63 -8.14
N ALA A 569 9.74 -5.62 -9.17
CA ALA A 569 10.50 -4.45 -9.59
C ALA A 569 9.71 -3.71 -10.69
N ALA A 570 9.76 -2.37 -10.72
CA ALA A 570 9.21 -1.62 -11.84
C ALA A 570 9.89 -2.06 -13.15
N ALA A 571 9.12 -2.19 -14.23
CA ALA A 571 9.59 -2.77 -15.51
C ALA A 571 10.82 -2.05 -16.07
N SER A 572 10.90 -0.72 -15.91
CA SER A 572 12.00 0.12 -16.36
C SER A 572 13.18 0.21 -15.35
N TYR A 573 13.06 -0.36 -14.15
CA TYR A 573 14.07 -0.20 -13.10
C TYR A 573 15.10 -1.35 -13.16
N HIS A 574 16.07 -1.26 -14.05
CA HIS A 574 17.02 -2.31 -14.38
C HIS A 574 17.79 -2.86 -13.18
N ILE A 575 18.33 -2.01 -12.31
CA ILE A 575 19.08 -2.46 -11.13
C ILE A 575 18.19 -3.22 -10.11
N ALA A 576 16.94 -2.85 -9.96
CA ALA A 576 16.00 -3.59 -9.11
C ALA A 576 15.69 -4.98 -9.71
N LYS A 577 15.57 -5.09 -11.03
CA LYS A 577 15.44 -6.38 -11.74
C LYS A 577 16.71 -7.24 -11.59
N GLU A 578 17.89 -6.61 -11.57
CA GLU A 578 19.15 -7.31 -11.32
C GLU A 578 19.23 -7.85 -9.89
N VAL A 579 18.74 -7.10 -8.88
CA VAL A 579 18.62 -7.61 -7.49
C VAL A 579 17.77 -8.87 -7.42
N ILE A 580 16.67 -8.94 -8.17
CA ILE A 580 15.83 -10.16 -8.24
C ILE A 580 16.61 -11.31 -8.87
N ALA A 581 17.32 -11.06 -9.97
CA ALA A 581 18.13 -12.10 -10.64
C ALA A 581 19.20 -12.67 -9.71
N VAL A 582 19.88 -11.80 -8.94
CA VAL A 582 20.83 -12.22 -7.90
C VAL A 582 20.13 -13.04 -6.82
N LEU A 583 18.95 -12.65 -6.35
CA LEU A 583 18.17 -13.42 -5.37
C LEU A 583 17.82 -14.82 -5.87
N LYS A 584 17.39 -14.95 -7.12
CA LYS A 584 17.11 -16.26 -7.75
C LYS A 584 18.37 -17.11 -7.89
N PHE A 585 19.49 -16.48 -8.22
CA PHE A 585 20.80 -17.17 -8.30
C PHE A 585 21.22 -17.70 -6.92
N ILE A 586 21.21 -16.86 -5.87
CA ILE A 586 21.63 -17.30 -4.52
C ILE A 586 20.66 -18.32 -3.93
N GLN A 587 19.36 -18.23 -4.22
CA GLN A 587 18.38 -19.27 -3.89
C GLN A 587 18.82 -20.63 -4.44
N ASN A 588 19.10 -20.70 -5.75
CA ASN A 588 19.51 -21.96 -6.39
C ASN A 588 20.83 -22.48 -5.82
N ARG A 589 21.82 -21.58 -5.67
CA ARG A 589 23.14 -21.94 -5.16
C ARG A 589 23.09 -22.49 -3.72
N ILE A 590 22.46 -21.75 -2.81
CA ILE A 590 22.44 -22.08 -1.38
C ILE A 590 21.59 -23.31 -1.12
N ASN A 591 20.40 -23.39 -1.75
CA ASN A 591 19.49 -24.50 -1.48
C ASN A 591 20.00 -25.84 -1.98
N ASN A 592 20.94 -25.85 -2.93
CA ASN A 592 21.56 -27.07 -3.48
C ASN A 592 22.98 -27.36 -2.95
N ASP A 593 23.52 -26.49 -2.08
CA ASP A 593 24.84 -26.72 -1.48
C ASP A 593 24.74 -27.62 -0.24
N PRO A 594 25.24 -28.88 -0.31
CA PRO A 594 25.11 -29.85 0.79
C PRO A 594 25.83 -29.45 2.09
N ASP A 595 26.80 -28.50 2.00
CA ASP A 595 27.55 -28.06 3.19
C ASP A 595 26.74 -27.09 4.07
N VAL A 596 25.66 -26.49 3.54
CA VAL A 596 24.89 -25.43 4.24
C VAL A 596 23.38 -25.56 4.13
N ASN A 597 22.85 -26.39 3.24
CA ASN A 597 21.41 -26.44 2.96
C ASN A 597 20.53 -27.00 4.09
N ASP A 598 21.15 -27.60 5.12
CA ASP A 598 20.53 -27.97 6.40
C ASP A 598 20.49 -26.80 7.40
N LYS A 599 21.31 -25.76 7.20
CA LYS A 599 21.43 -24.58 8.06
C LYS A 599 20.70 -23.36 7.51
N MET A 600 20.61 -23.23 6.19
CA MET A 600 19.96 -22.09 5.58
C MET A 600 19.24 -22.43 4.28
N LYS A 601 18.13 -21.76 4.06
CA LYS A 601 17.36 -21.77 2.83
C LYS A 601 17.04 -20.35 2.38
N VAL A 602 16.91 -20.14 1.08
CA VAL A 602 16.49 -18.88 0.48
C VAL A 602 15.30 -19.14 -0.42
N VAL A 603 14.26 -18.31 -0.31
CA VAL A 603 13.05 -18.41 -1.14
C VAL A 603 12.72 -17.04 -1.69
N PHE A 604 12.57 -16.94 -3.00
CA PHE A 604 11.96 -15.77 -3.64
C PHE A 604 10.52 -16.09 -4.02
N LEU A 605 9.57 -15.34 -3.46
CA LEU A 605 8.14 -15.49 -3.70
C LEU A 605 7.76 -14.83 -5.03
N THR A 606 7.34 -15.65 -6.00
CA THR A 606 6.97 -15.23 -7.35
C THR A 606 5.60 -14.56 -7.35
N ASN A 607 5.48 -13.43 -8.02
CA ASN A 607 4.20 -12.71 -8.22
C ASN A 607 3.45 -12.36 -6.91
N TYR A 608 4.21 -12.01 -5.86
CA TYR A 608 3.65 -11.64 -4.56
C TYR A 608 2.50 -10.62 -4.68
N ASN A 609 1.37 -10.89 -4.02
CA ASN A 609 0.13 -10.12 -4.03
C ASN A 609 -0.53 -10.11 -2.64
N VAL A 610 -1.77 -9.61 -2.50
CA VAL A 610 -2.46 -9.50 -1.20
C VAL A 610 -2.77 -10.87 -0.62
N SER A 611 -3.32 -11.79 -1.42
CA SER A 611 -3.64 -13.16 -0.96
C SER A 611 -2.40 -13.93 -0.55
N TYR A 612 -1.26 -13.72 -1.23
CA TYR A 612 0.03 -14.26 -0.79
C TYR A 612 0.43 -13.73 0.59
N GLY A 613 0.15 -12.45 0.86
CA GLY A 613 0.41 -11.82 2.14
C GLY A 613 -0.37 -12.44 3.29
N GLU A 614 -1.62 -12.87 3.06
CA GLU A 614 -2.46 -13.53 4.07
C GLU A 614 -1.81 -14.81 4.62
N GLU A 615 -1.03 -15.53 3.80
CA GLU A 615 -0.25 -16.71 4.20
C GLU A 615 1.10 -16.33 4.85
N VAL A 616 1.75 -15.29 4.34
CA VAL A 616 3.11 -14.92 4.72
C VAL A 616 3.19 -14.25 6.08
N TYR A 617 2.28 -13.29 6.38
CA TYR A 617 2.36 -12.51 7.62
C TYR A 617 2.20 -13.36 8.89
N PRO A 618 1.24 -14.32 8.98
CA PRO A 618 1.11 -15.19 10.14
C PRO A 618 2.31 -16.10 10.38
N GLY A 619 2.93 -16.59 9.29
CA GLY A 619 4.06 -17.54 9.35
C GLY A 619 5.43 -16.90 9.62
N ALA A 620 5.58 -15.59 9.60
CA ALA A 620 6.87 -14.93 9.78
C ALA A 620 7.32 -14.87 11.24
N ASP A 621 8.57 -15.20 11.54
CA ASP A 621 9.18 -14.96 12.85
C ASP A 621 9.78 -13.55 12.94
N VAL A 622 10.39 -13.09 11.86
CA VAL A 622 11.13 -11.83 11.77
C VAL A 622 10.63 -11.01 10.58
N SER A 623 10.19 -9.80 10.88
CA SER A 623 9.80 -8.77 9.91
C SER A 623 11.01 -7.94 9.54
N GLU A 624 11.45 -8.00 8.28
CA GLU A 624 12.61 -7.24 7.80
C GLU A 624 12.19 -5.89 7.22
N GLN A 625 12.50 -4.82 7.96
CA GLN A 625 12.14 -3.44 7.65
C GLN A 625 13.40 -2.57 7.58
N ILE A 626 14.21 -2.84 6.55
CA ILE A 626 15.61 -2.44 6.48
C ILE A 626 15.90 -1.26 5.53
N SER A 627 14.88 -0.43 5.23
CA SER A 627 15.06 0.78 4.42
C SER A 627 16.15 1.71 5.03
N MET A 628 16.78 2.53 4.19
CA MET A 628 17.63 3.59 4.71
C MET A 628 16.80 4.58 5.54
N ALA A 629 17.26 4.92 6.74
CA ALA A 629 16.54 5.84 7.62
C ALA A 629 16.21 7.18 6.92
N GLY A 630 14.94 7.60 7.05
CA GLY A 630 14.40 8.79 6.40
C GLY A 630 14.00 8.59 4.94
N LYS A 631 13.81 7.37 4.45
CA LYS A 631 13.40 7.08 3.07
C LYS A 631 12.04 6.37 2.97
N GLU A 632 11.66 5.51 3.90
CA GLU A 632 10.34 4.91 3.96
C GLU A 632 9.40 5.82 4.75
N ALA A 633 8.36 6.35 4.12
CA ALA A 633 7.44 7.29 4.78
C ALA A 633 6.73 6.67 6.00
N SER A 634 6.28 5.43 5.91
CA SER A 634 5.63 4.69 6.99
C SER A 634 5.91 3.19 6.88
N GLY A 635 5.55 2.57 5.78
CA GLY A 635 5.34 1.14 5.68
C GLY A 635 3.99 0.72 6.28
N THR A 636 3.46 -0.39 5.83
CA THR A 636 2.26 -1.04 6.40
C THR A 636 2.45 -2.55 6.58
N GLY A 637 3.41 -3.14 5.88
CA GLY A 637 3.81 -4.54 6.09
C GLY A 637 4.32 -4.79 7.51
N ASN A 638 5.10 -3.86 8.05
CA ASN A 638 5.60 -3.88 9.43
C ASN A 638 4.46 -4.03 10.47
N MET A 639 3.34 -3.33 10.28
CA MET A 639 2.16 -3.40 11.15
C MET A 639 1.47 -4.77 11.09
N LYS A 640 1.34 -5.36 9.90
CA LYS A 640 0.75 -6.70 9.68
C LYS A 640 1.59 -7.80 10.33
N PHE A 641 2.91 -7.72 10.19
CA PHE A 641 3.85 -8.60 10.87
C PHE A 641 3.74 -8.49 12.38
N MET A 642 3.71 -7.26 12.92
CA MET A 642 3.58 -7.00 14.34
C MET A 642 2.30 -7.63 14.93
N MET A 643 1.14 -7.43 14.27
CA MET A 643 -0.14 -8.03 14.67
C MET A 643 -0.07 -9.55 14.76
N ASN A 644 0.71 -10.17 13.88
CA ASN A 644 0.88 -11.62 13.79
C ASN A 644 2.09 -12.14 14.60
N GLY A 645 2.65 -11.33 15.48
CA GLY A 645 3.70 -11.72 16.40
C GLY A 645 5.09 -11.90 15.77
N ALA A 646 5.39 -11.26 14.65
CA ALA A 646 6.76 -11.20 14.19
C ALA A 646 7.51 -10.07 14.92
N VAL A 647 8.77 -10.33 15.33
CA VAL A 647 9.65 -9.28 15.83
C VAL A 647 10.20 -8.46 14.65
N THR A 648 10.38 -7.16 14.84
CA THR A 648 10.91 -6.29 13.79
C THR A 648 12.42 -6.21 13.84
N LEU A 649 13.10 -6.66 12.77
CA LEU A 649 14.50 -6.38 12.47
C LEU A 649 14.50 -5.20 11.52
N GLY A 650 14.79 -4.00 12.01
CA GLY A 650 14.58 -2.80 11.20
C GLY A 650 15.40 -1.58 11.63
N THR A 651 15.44 -0.63 10.73
CA THR A 651 16.03 0.70 10.97
C THR A 651 15.02 1.62 11.66
N GLU A 652 15.51 2.68 12.30
CA GLU A 652 14.68 3.75 12.83
C GLU A 652 14.17 4.63 11.66
N ASP A 653 13.15 4.10 10.96
CA ASP A 653 12.53 4.72 9.78
C ASP A 653 11.02 4.46 9.75
N GLY A 654 10.26 5.39 9.20
CA GLY A 654 8.81 5.28 9.06
C GLY A 654 8.11 4.87 10.36
N ALA A 655 7.14 3.97 10.26
CA ALA A 655 6.40 3.47 11.42
C ALA A 655 7.19 2.48 12.31
N ASN A 656 8.40 2.05 11.91
CA ASN A 656 9.22 1.19 12.78
C ASN A 656 9.53 1.86 14.12
N ILE A 657 9.76 3.19 14.12
CA ILE A 657 10.01 3.96 15.35
C ILE A 657 8.82 3.83 16.31
N GLU A 658 7.61 3.95 15.78
CA GLU A 658 6.39 3.83 16.58
C GLU A 658 6.17 2.38 17.04
N ILE A 659 6.55 1.37 16.23
CA ILE A 659 6.55 -0.06 16.62
C ILE A 659 7.50 -0.31 17.78
N PHE A 660 8.74 0.18 17.67
CA PHE A 660 9.75 0.02 18.74
C PHE A 660 9.32 0.71 20.05
N ARG A 661 8.66 1.87 19.94
CA ARG A 661 8.10 2.56 21.11
C ARG A 661 6.93 1.80 21.73
N ALA A 662 6.02 1.26 20.91
CA ALA A 662 4.82 0.59 21.39
C ALA A 662 5.14 -0.76 22.05
N ALA A 663 5.92 -1.61 21.40
CA ALA A 663 6.24 -2.94 21.89
C ALA A 663 7.48 -3.00 22.81
N GLY A 664 8.30 -1.93 22.84
CA GLY A 664 9.60 -1.88 23.51
C GLY A 664 10.76 -2.24 22.57
N HIS A 665 11.85 -1.49 22.68
CA HIS A 665 13.08 -1.73 21.90
C HIS A 665 13.68 -3.11 22.18
N GLU A 666 13.57 -3.60 23.41
CA GLU A 666 14.05 -4.92 23.87
C GLU A 666 13.26 -6.09 23.27
N ASN A 667 12.05 -5.84 22.78
CA ASN A 667 11.20 -6.83 22.14
C ASN A 667 11.34 -6.85 20.60
N ASN A 668 12.26 -6.02 20.07
CA ASN A 668 12.59 -5.89 18.67
C ASN A 668 14.11 -5.80 18.47
N TYR A 669 14.57 -5.67 17.24
CA TYR A 669 16.00 -5.64 16.90
C TYR A 669 16.33 -4.44 16.01
N PRO A 670 16.38 -3.22 16.59
CA PRO A 670 16.77 -2.03 15.83
C PRO A 670 18.26 -2.09 15.46
N PHE A 671 18.58 -1.54 14.28
CA PHE A 671 19.95 -1.46 13.78
C PHE A 671 20.14 -0.29 12.80
N GLY A 672 21.41 -0.01 12.50
CA GLY A 672 21.79 0.98 11.50
C GLY A 672 21.78 2.42 12.02
N LEU A 673 22.19 3.34 11.17
CA LEU A 673 22.27 4.75 11.49
C LEU A 673 20.91 5.44 11.45
N THR A 674 20.68 6.38 12.34
CA THR A 674 19.54 7.31 12.37
C THR A 674 19.65 8.37 11.27
N VAL A 675 18.55 9.08 11.01
CA VAL A 675 18.52 10.22 10.07
C VAL A 675 19.55 11.29 10.44
N GLU A 676 19.69 11.59 11.73
CA GLU A 676 20.64 12.58 12.24
C GLU A 676 22.10 12.15 12.06
N GLU A 677 22.39 10.87 12.25
CA GLU A 677 23.74 10.32 12.05
C GLU A 677 24.12 10.31 10.58
N PHE A 678 23.20 9.91 9.68
CA PHE A 678 23.43 10.03 8.22
C PHE A 678 23.77 11.45 7.81
N LYS A 679 23.03 12.46 8.27
CA LYS A 679 23.31 13.87 7.96
C LYS A 679 24.72 14.31 8.34
N LYS A 680 25.27 13.78 9.43
CA LYS A 680 26.63 14.12 9.90
C LYS A 680 27.72 13.55 9.00
N ILE A 681 27.48 12.37 8.39
CA ILE A 681 28.50 11.64 7.63
C ILE A 681 28.32 11.74 6.11
N GLU A 682 27.13 12.13 5.62
CA GLU A 682 26.76 12.14 4.19
C GLU A 682 27.82 12.81 3.30
N SER A 683 28.38 13.95 3.73
CA SER A 683 29.39 14.68 2.97
C SER A 683 30.81 14.07 3.04
N SER A 684 31.11 13.28 4.06
CA SER A 684 32.43 12.68 4.32
C SER A 684 32.49 11.19 3.99
N TYR A 685 31.34 10.52 3.82
CA TYR A 685 31.28 9.09 3.54
C TYR A 685 32.02 8.72 2.24
N ARG A 686 32.86 7.73 2.35
CA ARG A 686 33.62 7.14 1.23
C ARG A 686 33.44 5.61 1.26
N HIS A 687 32.49 5.11 0.49
CA HIS A 687 32.20 3.67 0.43
C HIS A 687 33.40 2.81 0.06
N SER A 688 34.35 3.34 -0.73
CA SER A 688 35.61 2.63 -1.06
C SER A 688 36.51 2.38 0.16
N GLU A 689 36.47 3.26 1.19
CA GLU A 689 37.23 3.08 2.42
C GLU A 689 36.57 1.98 3.27
N VAL A 690 35.24 2.01 3.42
CA VAL A 690 34.50 0.96 4.13
C VAL A 690 34.66 -0.41 3.48
N LEU A 691 34.69 -0.47 2.15
CA LEU A 691 34.97 -1.70 1.40
C LEU A 691 36.38 -2.21 1.63
N ALA A 692 37.38 -1.33 1.65
CA ALA A 692 38.77 -1.72 1.86
C ALA A 692 39.03 -2.34 3.24
N GLU A 693 38.22 -1.95 4.24
CA GLU A 693 38.25 -2.49 5.59
C GLU A 693 37.46 -3.81 5.75
N ASN A 694 36.68 -4.21 4.72
CA ASN A 694 35.78 -5.37 4.79
C ASN A 694 36.19 -6.46 3.77
N ALA A 695 37.18 -7.29 4.16
CA ALA A 695 37.65 -8.40 3.32
C ALA A 695 36.55 -9.44 3.03
N ASP A 696 35.57 -9.58 3.91
CA ASP A 696 34.47 -10.53 3.73
C ASP A 696 33.58 -10.13 2.56
N LEU A 697 33.28 -8.85 2.39
CA LEU A 697 32.52 -8.35 1.23
C LEU A 697 33.23 -8.62 -0.11
N LEU A 698 34.54 -8.55 -0.16
CA LEU A 698 35.30 -8.85 -1.38
C LEU A 698 35.14 -10.33 -1.76
N ARG A 699 35.10 -11.25 -0.78
CA ARG A 699 34.82 -12.67 -1.04
C ARG A 699 33.37 -12.87 -1.52
N VAL A 700 32.44 -12.20 -0.88
CA VAL A 700 31.02 -12.23 -1.26
C VAL A 700 30.82 -11.80 -2.71
N PHE A 701 31.45 -10.71 -3.14
CA PHE A 701 31.37 -10.27 -4.52
C PHE A 701 31.95 -11.28 -5.52
N ASN A 702 32.97 -12.07 -5.14
CA ASN A 702 33.51 -13.11 -6.01
C ASN A 702 32.49 -14.22 -6.34
N TYR A 703 31.55 -14.53 -5.42
CA TYR A 703 30.46 -15.47 -5.74
C TYR A 703 29.54 -14.96 -6.86
N LEU A 704 29.48 -13.65 -7.09
CA LEU A 704 28.63 -13.00 -8.10
C LEU A 704 29.36 -12.64 -9.39
N THR A 705 30.70 -12.55 -9.37
CA THR A 705 31.52 -12.07 -10.50
C THR A 705 32.48 -13.10 -11.10
N ASN A 706 32.70 -14.23 -10.42
CA ASN A 706 33.58 -15.30 -10.94
C ASN A 706 32.73 -16.38 -11.62
N GLU A 707 32.89 -16.54 -12.93
CA GLU A 707 32.17 -17.53 -13.74
C GLU A 707 32.47 -18.99 -13.32
N GLU A 708 33.67 -19.29 -12.86
CA GLU A 708 34.03 -20.62 -12.35
C GLU A 708 33.30 -20.99 -11.09
N THR A 709 33.00 -19.99 -10.22
CA THR A 709 32.33 -20.21 -8.94
C THR A 709 30.81 -20.07 -9.04
N ASN A 710 30.26 -19.34 -10.00
CA ASN A 710 28.83 -19.15 -10.14
C ASN A 710 28.12 -20.24 -10.96
N GLY A 711 28.82 -20.93 -11.82
CA GLY A 711 28.29 -22.11 -12.54
C GLY A 711 27.21 -21.85 -13.58
N VAL A 712 26.83 -20.57 -13.84
CA VAL A 712 25.72 -20.19 -14.73
C VAL A 712 26.17 -19.54 -16.02
N GLY A 713 27.48 -19.36 -16.21
CA GLY A 713 28.06 -18.84 -17.45
C GLY A 713 27.91 -17.35 -17.68
N PHE A 714 27.43 -16.60 -16.73
CA PHE A 714 27.40 -15.12 -16.74
C PHE A 714 27.57 -14.56 -15.31
N THR A 715 27.83 -13.27 -15.21
CA THR A 715 28.19 -12.59 -13.98
C THR A 715 27.22 -11.43 -13.68
N TYR A 716 27.12 -11.05 -12.40
CA TYR A 716 26.24 -9.98 -11.89
C TYR A 716 27.05 -8.70 -11.65
N TRP A 717 27.83 -8.28 -12.66
CA TRP A 717 28.67 -7.10 -12.56
C TRP A 717 27.91 -5.80 -12.28
N ASP A 718 26.70 -5.64 -12.82
CA ASP A 718 25.90 -4.41 -12.61
C ASP A 718 25.55 -4.25 -11.13
N PHE A 719 25.09 -5.34 -10.47
CA PHE A 719 24.84 -5.34 -9.04
C PHE A 719 26.11 -5.02 -8.25
N VAL A 720 27.21 -5.73 -8.53
CA VAL A 720 28.46 -5.56 -7.79
C VAL A 720 29.05 -4.16 -8.01
N ASN A 721 28.98 -3.61 -9.21
CA ASN A 721 29.47 -2.26 -9.51
C ASN A 721 28.65 -1.18 -8.78
N VAL A 722 27.32 -1.31 -8.74
CA VAL A 722 26.49 -0.40 -7.97
C VAL A 722 26.89 -0.44 -6.50
N MET A 723 27.02 -1.63 -5.91
CA MET A 723 27.40 -1.75 -4.50
C MET A 723 28.82 -1.26 -4.22
N LYS A 724 29.78 -1.42 -5.15
CA LYS A 724 31.17 -0.98 -4.98
C LYS A 724 31.40 0.50 -5.21
N PHE A 725 30.66 1.14 -6.13
CA PHE A 725 31.00 2.45 -6.64
C PHE A 725 29.88 3.48 -6.50
N ASN A 726 28.67 3.04 -6.21
CA ASN A 726 27.49 3.92 -6.11
C ASN A 726 26.50 3.43 -5.04
N ASP A 727 26.99 3.26 -3.80
CA ASP A 727 26.16 2.87 -2.65
C ASP A 727 25.34 4.08 -2.14
N GLU A 728 24.42 4.57 -2.97
CA GLU A 728 23.58 5.75 -2.72
C GLU A 728 22.78 5.66 -1.40
N TYR A 729 22.43 4.43 -1.00
CA TYR A 729 21.59 4.20 0.19
C TYR A 729 22.36 3.62 1.36
N PHE A 730 23.67 3.75 1.40
CA PHE A 730 24.56 3.38 2.52
C PHE A 730 24.37 1.92 3.01
N ALA A 731 24.06 1.03 2.08
CA ALA A 731 23.81 -0.38 2.39
C ALA A 731 25.06 -1.08 2.97
N ILE A 732 26.24 -0.78 2.43
CA ILE A 732 27.51 -1.36 2.89
C ILE A 732 27.86 -0.85 4.30
N LEU A 733 27.56 0.41 4.59
CA LEU A 733 27.85 1.02 5.90
C LEU A 733 27.02 0.36 7.01
N ASP A 734 25.72 0.17 6.81
CA ASP A 734 24.84 -0.44 7.80
C ASP A 734 24.94 -1.97 7.86
N LEU A 735 25.58 -2.62 6.88
CA LEU A 735 25.62 -4.08 6.77
C LEU A 735 26.18 -4.77 8.02
N ARG A 736 27.23 -4.21 8.63
CA ARG A 736 27.86 -4.78 9.82
C ARG A 736 26.88 -4.83 11.00
N ASP A 737 26.12 -3.75 11.20
CA ASP A 737 25.16 -3.68 12.28
C ASP A 737 23.93 -4.56 12.01
N TYR A 738 23.50 -4.64 10.74
CA TYR A 738 22.48 -5.58 10.30
C TYR A 738 22.86 -7.05 10.54
N MET A 739 24.12 -7.42 10.26
CA MET A 739 24.66 -8.74 10.59
C MET A 739 24.65 -9.02 12.09
N ARG A 740 25.08 -8.04 12.92
CA ARG A 740 25.05 -8.13 14.38
C ARG A 740 23.64 -8.43 14.89
N ALA A 741 22.66 -7.65 14.43
CA ALA A 741 21.26 -7.81 14.82
C ALA A 741 20.69 -9.17 14.36
N THR A 742 21.01 -9.61 13.14
CA THR A 742 20.62 -10.94 12.63
C THR A 742 21.16 -12.07 13.50
N LEU A 743 22.44 -12.02 13.89
CA LEU A 743 23.06 -13.05 14.73
C LEU A 743 22.52 -13.01 16.17
N ALA A 744 22.13 -11.85 16.69
CA ALA A 744 21.47 -11.73 17.99
C ALA A 744 20.10 -12.44 17.99
N ILE A 745 19.27 -12.23 16.94
CA ILE A 745 18.01 -12.97 16.76
C ILE A 745 18.26 -14.49 16.73
N ASN A 746 19.23 -14.91 15.94
CA ASN A 746 19.58 -16.31 15.79
C ASN A 746 19.98 -16.93 17.14
N ALA A 747 20.77 -16.22 17.95
CA ALA A 747 21.20 -16.67 19.28
C ALA A 747 20.03 -16.73 20.29
N ASP A 748 19.13 -15.73 20.30
CA ASP A 748 17.98 -15.70 21.19
C ASP A 748 17.02 -16.87 20.90
N TYR A 749 16.74 -17.10 19.60
CA TYR A 749 15.88 -18.20 19.17
C TYR A 749 16.50 -19.57 19.48
N ALA A 750 17.80 -19.73 19.19
CA ALA A 750 18.55 -20.96 19.51
C ALA A 750 18.54 -21.26 21.02
N ARG A 751 18.68 -20.22 21.84
CA ARG A 751 18.64 -20.35 23.31
C ARG A 751 17.27 -20.83 23.79
N GLU A 752 16.21 -20.25 23.28
CA GLU A 752 14.85 -20.68 23.58
C GLU A 752 14.63 -22.16 23.24
N LYS A 753 15.02 -22.58 22.03
CA LYS A 753 14.89 -23.98 21.59
C LYS A 753 15.73 -24.96 22.42
N ALA A 754 16.88 -24.53 22.91
CA ALA A 754 17.74 -25.36 23.74
C ALA A 754 17.28 -25.47 25.22
N THR A 755 16.67 -24.40 25.75
CA THR A 755 16.31 -24.32 27.17
C THR A 755 14.83 -24.49 27.47
N GLY A 756 13.96 -24.27 26.48
CA GLY A 756 12.51 -24.18 26.68
C GLY A 756 12.06 -22.86 27.35
N ASP A 757 12.98 -21.90 27.56
CA ASP A 757 12.68 -20.62 28.19
C ASP A 757 12.10 -19.63 27.17
N MET A 758 10.79 -19.52 27.14
CA MET A 758 10.03 -18.71 26.20
C MET A 758 10.22 -17.19 26.38
N THR A 759 10.93 -16.75 27.41
CA THR A 759 11.24 -15.32 27.60
C THR A 759 12.29 -14.81 26.61
N ASN A 760 13.03 -15.71 25.96
CA ASN A 760 14.08 -15.32 25.01
C ASN A 760 13.56 -14.83 23.65
N PHE A 761 12.48 -15.43 23.13
CA PHE A 761 11.94 -15.06 21.82
C PHE A 761 10.41 -15.03 21.75
N THR A 762 9.72 -16.08 22.19
CA THR A 762 8.24 -16.17 22.14
C THR A 762 7.57 -15.02 22.90
N LEU A 763 8.07 -14.63 24.06
CA LEU A 763 7.53 -13.49 24.81
C LEU A 763 7.65 -12.17 24.03
N LYS A 764 8.76 -11.95 23.29
CA LYS A 764 8.92 -10.78 22.42
C LYS A 764 7.86 -10.77 21.32
N GLN A 765 7.58 -11.93 20.70
CA GLN A 765 6.55 -12.09 19.69
C GLN A 765 5.16 -11.79 20.27
N PHE A 766 4.84 -12.32 21.44
CA PHE A 766 3.58 -12.10 22.15
C PHE A 766 3.34 -10.61 22.46
N ARG A 767 4.38 -9.92 22.97
CA ARG A 767 4.32 -8.48 23.26
C ARG A 767 4.12 -7.63 22.01
N ASN A 768 4.74 -8.00 20.89
CA ASN A 768 4.49 -7.32 19.61
C ASN A 768 3.01 -7.42 19.21
N THR A 769 2.38 -8.59 19.32
CA THR A 769 0.94 -8.74 19.07
C THR A 769 0.13 -7.89 20.05
N ALA A 770 0.39 -7.97 21.34
CA ALA A 770 -0.36 -7.26 22.37
C ALA A 770 -0.34 -5.73 22.19
N HIS A 771 0.79 -5.17 21.74
CA HIS A 771 0.95 -3.72 21.55
C HIS A 771 0.67 -3.24 20.11
N SER A 772 0.12 -4.08 19.23
CA SER A 772 -0.16 -3.71 17.84
C SER A 772 -1.41 -2.84 17.67
N GLY A 773 -2.18 -2.61 18.71
CA GLY A 773 -3.48 -1.95 18.67
C GLY A 773 -3.50 -0.57 18.03
N ILE A 774 -2.45 0.23 18.22
CA ILE A 774 -2.32 1.58 17.65
C ILE A 774 -2.22 1.59 16.12
N PHE A 775 -1.91 0.45 15.51
CA PHE A 775 -1.78 0.30 14.05
C PHE A 775 -3.04 -0.23 13.37
N SER A 776 -4.19 -0.18 14.05
CA SER A 776 -5.48 -0.39 13.40
C SER A 776 -5.82 0.75 12.46
N SER A 777 -6.24 0.43 11.23
CA SER A 777 -6.80 1.45 10.32
C SER A 777 -8.12 2.04 10.84
N ASP A 778 -8.79 1.37 11.78
CA ASP A 778 -9.97 1.92 12.47
C ASP A 778 -9.61 3.19 13.25
N HIS A 779 -8.52 3.13 14.03
CA HIS A 779 -8.01 4.29 14.76
C HIS A 779 -7.63 5.44 13.82
N THR A 780 -6.95 5.12 12.71
CA THR A 780 -6.57 6.13 11.71
C THR A 780 -7.81 6.78 11.08
N ILE A 781 -8.80 6.00 10.69
CA ILE A 781 -10.04 6.51 10.07
C ILE A 781 -10.87 7.35 11.05
N GLU A 782 -10.91 7.00 12.33
CA GLU A 782 -11.55 7.87 13.34
C GLU A 782 -10.91 9.26 13.39
N GLN A 783 -9.57 9.33 13.35
CA GLN A 783 -8.87 10.61 13.30
C GLN A 783 -9.17 11.39 12.00
N TYR A 784 -9.20 10.72 10.84
CA TYR A 784 -9.60 11.38 9.58
C TYR A 784 -11.04 11.90 9.64
N ALA A 785 -11.96 11.08 10.12
CA ALA A 785 -13.39 11.43 10.20
C ALA A 785 -13.64 12.63 11.11
N GLN A 786 -13.02 12.66 12.29
CA GLN A 786 -13.23 13.69 13.30
C GLN A 786 -12.40 14.95 13.04
N GLU A 787 -11.14 14.83 12.67
CA GLU A 787 -10.19 15.95 12.62
C GLU A 787 -10.03 16.58 11.23
N ILE A 788 -10.33 15.82 10.16
CA ILE A 788 -10.15 16.28 8.78
C ILE A 788 -11.49 16.39 8.05
N TRP A 789 -12.24 15.29 7.95
CA TRP A 789 -13.46 15.27 7.14
C TRP A 789 -14.69 15.87 7.83
N HIS A 790 -14.70 15.83 9.16
CA HIS A 790 -15.85 16.26 10.00
C HIS A 790 -17.15 15.59 9.52
N ILE A 791 -17.11 14.25 9.41
CA ILE A 791 -18.25 13.40 9.06
C ILE A 791 -18.72 12.61 10.28
N GLU A 792 -20.03 12.33 10.32
CA GLU A 792 -20.67 11.57 11.37
C GLU A 792 -20.92 10.13 10.93
N ARG A 793 -20.98 9.23 11.90
CA ARG A 793 -21.37 7.83 11.64
C ARG A 793 -22.82 7.79 11.14
N VAL A 794 -23.12 6.79 10.32
CA VAL A 794 -24.47 6.49 9.85
C VAL A 794 -24.99 5.29 10.62
N ASP A 795 -26.26 5.40 11.01
CA ASP A 795 -26.96 4.33 11.73
C ASP A 795 -27.31 3.17 10.80
#